data_0b8fce864e1ab68bb3b031f82b68a0fc
#
_entry.id   0b8fce864e1ab68bb3b031f82b68a0fc
#
_cell.length_a   1.000
_cell.length_b   1.000
_cell.length_c   1.000
_cell.angle_alpha   90.00
_cell.angle_beta   90.00
_cell.angle_gamma   90.00
#
_symmetry.space_group_name_H-M   'P 1'
#
loop_
_entity.id
_entity.type
_entity.pdbx_description
1 polymer ?
#
loop_
_entity_poly.entity_id
_entity_poly.type
_entity_poly.pdbx_seq_one_letter_code
_entity_poly.pdbx_strand_id
1 'polypeptide(L)'
;MIDKPTIARIMDSTKIEEVVSEFVTLKKRGINYVGLCPFHNDSHPSFSVSPTRGICHCFTCGKGGNAINFLMELEQMTYPEALRWLANKYHIEIQEREMTNEEKQRENERESMFIVNEWAAKYFQDILQNDVDGRAIGMQYFRSRGFRDDIIRKFQLGFALNQRTALFDEAVKKGYQPKYLVDTGLCFKVDKEEAGNKSGQDKYLDRFSGRAIFPWLSVSGKVVAFGGRVLDTRTKGVSQKYVNSPDSIIYHKERELYGLYQAKKAIAKEDCVYMVEGYTDVISMHQCGIENVVANSGTALSIHQIRLLHRFTSNIVLLYDDDAAGVHAALRGTDMLLEEEMNVKVLFLPDGNDPDSFARSHTAADFRKYIEENQKDFIQFKTDLSLNGVTDPVKRSQAINSIVESISKIKNQITRASYITDCAHRLGVNEAIIVNALNNFVRNGMSEQVKAERRAAGLRDPKATAPQQGMQAAMRGVTPLDKLLEVEDLLVKLIIHHGEKHIVVKDVEGNDIELPIAQYIYLDMSGDEFRFHNELYNRILQETLEHLEDENFVAENYFANHPDPEVSRIASLPTGEQEVSTASLQLQLNAEKLRQFVFKDLLSFRTHYIAQRLIEVQQEFARNPTNRELVEEFMKLKKMNSLLASQTNSVFN
;
A
#
# COMPACT_ATOMS: atom_id res chain seq x y z
N MET A 1 -23.59 8.74 -1.65
CA MET A 1 -22.57 8.64 -0.56
C MET A 1 -23.33 8.78 0.77
N ILE A 2 -23.05 7.94 1.76
CA ILE A 2 -23.70 8.01 3.07
C ILE A 2 -23.42 9.38 3.69
N ASP A 3 -24.45 10.05 4.22
CA ASP A 3 -24.31 11.38 4.79
C ASP A 3 -23.57 11.38 6.15
N LYS A 4 -22.94 12.50 6.50
CA LYS A 4 -22.17 12.60 7.75
C LYS A 4 -23.00 12.28 9.01
N PRO A 5 -24.25 12.76 9.17
CA PRO A 5 -25.06 12.40 10.33
C PRO A 5 -25.38 10.90 10.43
N THR A 6 -25.60 10.22 9.30
CA THR A 6 -25.80 8.76 9.29
C THR A 6 -24.53 8.02 9.66
N ILE A 7 -23.36 8.47 9.17
CA ILE A 7 -22.06 7.91 9.57
C ILE A 7 -21.86 8.05 11.08
N ALA A 8 -22.12 9.23 11.64
CA ALA A 8 -22.02 9.45 13.08
C ALA A 8 -22.94 8.50 13.87
N ARG A 9 -24.22 8.37 13.47
CA ARG A 9 -25.17 7.43 14.11
C ARG A 9 -24.69 5.97 14.06
N ILE A 10 -24.10 5.56 12.93
CA ILE A 10 -23.52 4.20 12.78
C ILE A 10 -22.37 4.02 13.78
N MET A 11 -21.47 5.01 13.84
CA MET A 11 -20.31 4.95 14.74
C MET A 11 -20.72 4.93 16.22
N ASP A 12 -21.64 5.80 16.62
CA ASP A 12 -22.15 5.90 18.01
C ASP A 12 -22.87 4.63 18.48
N SER A 13 -23.53 3.94 17.54
CA SER A 13 -24.25 2.69 17.84
C SER A 13 -23.34 1.46 17.80
N THR A 14 -22.13 1.60 17.23
CA THR A 14 -21.24 0.47 17.02
C THR A 14 -20.44 0.13 18.27
N LYS A 15 -20.56 -1.11 18.74
CA LYS A 15 -19.75 -1.66 19.81
C LYS A 15 -18.70 -2.61 19.26
N ILE A 16 -17.44 -2.22 19.40
CA ILE A 16 -16.30 -2.95 18.82
C ILE A 16 -16.25 -4.41 19.26
N GLU A 17 -16.55 -4.70 20.52
CA GLU A 17 -16.57 -6.06 21.05
C GLU A 17 -17.66 -6.93 20.43
N GLU A 18 -18.82 -6.35 20.08
CA GLU A 18 -19.90 -7.08 19.42
C GLU A 18 -19.55 -7.37 17.95
N VAL A 19 -18.86 -6.43 17.27
CA VAL A 19 -18.42 -6.62 15.89
C VAL A 19 -17.31 -7.67 15.82
N VAL A 20 -16.27 -7.53 16.64
CA VAL A 20 -15.12 -8.44 16.65
C VAL A 20 -15.52 -9.85 17.09
N SER A 21 -16.46 -10.00 18.03
CA SER A 21 -16.88 -11.32 18.50
C SER A 21 -17.57 -12.19 17.44
N GLU A 22 -18.05 -11.62 16.33
CA GLU A 22 -18.56 -12.42 15.21
C GLU A 22 -17.46 -13.15 14.44
N PHE A 23 -16.21 -12.69 14.55
CA PHE A 23 -15.07 -13.21 13.81
C PHE A 23 -14.02 -13.87 14.69
N VAL A 24 -13.93 -13.44 15.97
CA VAL A 24 -12.88 -13.85 16.90
C VAL A 24 -13.50 -14.25 18.24
N THR A 25 -13.09 -15.41 18.76
CA THR A 25 -13.48 -15.82 20.11
C THR A 25 -12.76 -14.95 21.15
N LEU A 26 -13.50 -14.07 21.81
CA LEU A 26 -12.99 -13.13 22.78
C LEU A 26 -13.13 -13.65 24.21
N LYS A 27 -12.11 -13.44 25.05
CA LYS A 27 -12.12 -13.70 26.51
C LYS A 27 -11.94 -12.38 27.24
N LYS A 28 -12.76 -12.10 28.25
CA LYS A 28 -12.68 -10.88 29.06
C LYS A 28 -11.42 -10.89 29.91
N ARG A 29 -10.66 -9.80 29.88
CA ARG A 29 -9.47 -9.57 30.70
C ARG A 29 -9.49 -8.15 31.25
N GLY A 30 -9.95 -7.99 32.49
CA GLY A 30 -10.19 -6.67 33.09
C GLY A 30 -11.32 -5.93 32.37
N ILE A 31 -11.05 -4.70 31.92
CA ILE A 31 -11.98 -3.85 31.17
C ILE A 31 -11.97 -4.16 29.65
N ASN A 32 -10.96 -4.87 29.17
CA ASN A 32 -10.77 -5.23 27.78
C ASN A 32 -11.11 -6.70 27.51
N TYR A 33 -11.15 -7.06 26.21
CA TYR A 33 -11.23 -8.43 25.75
C TYR A 33 -9.95 -8.80 25.00
N VAL A 34 -9.58 -10.09 25.03
CA VAL A 34 -8.42 -10.62 24.31
C VAL A 34 -8.80 -11.88 23.54
N GLY A 35 -8.17 -12.08 22.38
CA GLY A 35 -8.37 -13.24 21.52
C GLY A 35 -7.13 -13.54 20.69
N LEU A 36 -7.22 -14.61 19.86
CA LEU A 36 -6.22 -14.84 18.83
C LEU A 36 -6.42 -13.84 17.71
N CYS A 37 -5.33 -13.33 17.16
CA CYS A 37 -5.39 -12.33 16.09
C CYS A 37 -5.96 -12.94 14.80
N PRO A 38 -6.97 -12.30 14.17
CA PRO A 38 -7.52 -12.79 12.92
C PRO A 38 -6.70 -12.38 11.69
N PHE A 39 -5.69 -11.51 11.87
CA PHE A 39 -4.90 -10.93 10.79
C PHE A 39 -3.59 -11.69 10.52
N HIS A 40 -3.15 -12.56 11.45
CA HIS A 40 -1.97 -13.42 11.28
C HIS A 40 -2.17 -14.75 12.01
N ASN A 41 -1.29 -15.71 11.76
CA ASN A 41 -1.32 -17.00 12.46
C ASN A 41 -0.81 -16.81 13.89
N ASP A 42 -1.73 -16.70 14.84
CA ASP A 42 -1.46 -16.39 16.24
C ASP A 42 -1.57 -17.65 17.12
N SER A 43 -0.52 -17.97 17.84
CA SER A 43 -0.50 -19.09 18.79
C SER A 43 -0.83 -18.67 20.24
N HIS A 44 -0.79 -17.36 20.52
CA HIS A 44 -1.05 -16.79 21.84
C HIS A 44 -1.98 -15.59 21.71
N PRO A 45 -2.95 -15.37 22.64
CA PRO A 45 -3.86 -14.24 22.56
C PRO A 45 -3.15 -12.89 22.58
N SER A 46 -2.83 -12.34 21.41
CA SER A 46 -2.16 -11.06 21.22
C SER A 46 -3.10 -9.94 20.76
N PHE A 47 -4.33 -10.29 20.39
CA PHE A 47 -5.34 -9.36 19.90
C PHE A 47 -6.19 -8.83 21.05
N SER A 48 -6.11 -7.52 21.31
CA SER A 48 -6.86 -6.83 22.36
C SER A 48 -7.98 -5.99 21.79
N VAL A 49 -9.13 -5.99 22.43
CA VAL A 49 -10.31 -5.19 22.09
C VAL A 49 -10.68 -4.35 23.29
N SER A 50 -10.73 -3.05 23.13
CA SER A 50 -11.08 -2.08 24.17
C SER A 50 -12.45 -1.46 23.91
N PRO A 51 -13.52 -1.88 24.62
CA PRO A 51 -14.85 -1.31 24.46
C PRO A 51 -14.90 0.18 24.79
N THR A 52 -14.16 0.61 25.83
CA THR A 52 -14.14 2.00 26.28
C THR A 52 -13.53 2.95 25.26
N ARG A 53 -12.57 2.47 24.45
CA ARG A 53 -11.91 3.24 23.40
C ARG A 53 -12.52 3.01 22.02
N GLY A 54 -13.41 2.01 21.87
CA GLY A 54 -14.01 1.63 20.59
C GLY A 54 -13.01 1.06 19.56
N ILE A 55 -11.87 0.52 20.00
CA ILE A 55 -10.79 0.04 19.12
C ILE A 55 -10.35 -1.38 19.44
N CYS A 56 -9.78 -2.04 18.45
CA CYS A 56 -9.03 -3.28 18.60
C CYS A 56 -7.58 -3.10 18.12
N HIS A 57 -6.66 -3.88 18.67
CA HIS A 57 -5.24 -3.84 18.30
C HIS A 57 -4.55 -5.17 18.57
N CYS A 58 -3.70 -5.60 17.64
CA CYS A 58 -2.82 -6.75 17.83
C CYS A 58 -1.42 -6.29 18.21
N PHE A 59 -0.94 -6.70 19.38
CA PHE A 59 0.41 -6.35 19.86
C PHE A 59 1.54 -7.07 19.12
N THR A 60 1.23 -8.11 18.34
CA THR A 60 2.24 -8.85 17.57
C THR A 60 2.41 -8.29 16.16
N CYS A 61 1.30 -8.11 15.41
CA CYS A 61 1.37 -7.66 14.01
C CYS A 61 1.03 -6.17 13.81
N GLY A 62 0.70 -5.42 14.89
CA GLY A 62 0.39 -4.00 14.84
C GLY A 62 -0.94 -3.63 14.17
N LYS A 63 -1.68 -4.59 13.59
CA LYS A 63 -2.97 -4.33 12.92
C LYS A 63 -4.08 -4.08 13.93
N GLY A 64 -4.97 -3.15 13.59
CA GLY A 64 -6.11 -2.80 14.43
C GLY A 64 -6.81 -1.53 13.95
N GLY A 65 -7.63 -0.94 14.81
CA GLY A 65 -8.40 0.26 14.52
C GLY A 65 -9.80 0.18 15.10
N ASN A 66 -10.71 1.04 14.62
CA ASN A 66 -12.12 0.96 14.97
C ASN A 66 -12.84 -0.18 14.23
N ALA A 67 -14.15 -0.36 14.46
CA ALA A 67 -14.93 -1.42 13.85
C ALA A 67 -14.94 -1.38 12.31
N ILE A 68 -14.90 -0.18 11.72
CA ILE A 68 -14.82 -0.04 10.26
C ILE A 68 -13.47 -0.52 9.76
N ASN A 69 -12.37 -0.07 10.37
CA ASN A 69 -11.02 -0.50 10.01
C ASN A 69 -10.85 -2.00 10.17
N PHE A 70 -11.41 -2.57 11.25
CA PHE A 70 -11.42 -4.01 11.48
C PHE A 70 -12.10 -4.78 10.33
N LEU A 71 -13.30 -4.35 9.91
CA LEU A 71 -14.06 -4.97 8.82
C LEU A 71 -13.35 -4.78 7.47
N MET A 72 -12.82 -3.58 7.22
CA MET A 72 -12.07 -3.30 6.00
C MET A 72 -10.82 -4.18 5.88
N GLU A 73 -10.10 -4.41 6.97
CA GLU A 73 -8.89 -5.25 7.01
C GLU A 73 -9.23 -6.75 6.95
N LEU A 74 -10.23 -7.21 7.72
CA LEU A 74 -10.55 -8.63 7.83
C LEU A 74 -11.32 -9.17 6.63
N GLU A 75 -12.42 -8.50 6.28
CA GLU A 75 -13.31 -8.92 5.20
C GLU A 75 -12.98 -8.26 3.85
N GLN A 76 -11.94 -7.42 3.83
CA GLN A 76 -11.51 -6.70 2.62
C GLN A 76 -12.62 -5.85 1.99
N MET A 77 -13.44 -5.27 2.85
CA MET A 77 -14.51 -4.37 2.47
C MET A 77 -13.96 -2.99 2.14
N THR A 78 -14.62 -2.27 1.24
CA THR A 78 -14.44 -0.83 1.10
C THR A 78 -15.10 -0.09 2.26
N TYR A 79 -14.68 1.14 2.53
CA TYR A 79 -15.28 1.96 3.59
C TYR A 79 -16.82 2.07 3.50
N PRO A 80 -17.43 2.32 2.33
CA PRO A 80 -18.91 2.31 2.22
C PRO A 80 -19.53 0.94 2.45
N GLU A 81 -18.85 -0.15 2.09
CA GLU A 81 -19.34 -1.52 2.33
C GLU A 81 -19.32 -1.85 3.83
N ALA A 82 -18.25 -1.47 4.53
CA ALA A 82 -18.15 -1.64 5.98
C ALA A 82 -19.22 -0.83 6.73
N LEU A 83 -19.48 0.41 6.30
CA LEU A 83 -20.58 1.23 6.86
C LEU A 83 -21.95 0.59 6.62
N ARG A 84 -22.23 0.08 5.42
CA ARG A 84 -23.51 -0.60 5.13
C ARG A 84 -23.65 -1.90 5.94
N TRP A 85 -22.56 -2.62 6.15
CA TRP A 85 -22.56 -3.81 7.00
C TRP A 85 -22.92 -3.46 8.46
N LEU A 86 -22.28 -2.42 9.02
CA LEU A 86 -22.58 -1.93 10.37
C LEU A 86 -24.01 -1.40 10.48
N ALA A 87 -24.46 -0.61 9.52
CA ALA A 87 -25.82 -0.07 9.49
C ALA A 87 -26.87 -1.20 9.48
N ASN A 88 -26.63 -2.26 8.69
CA ASN A 88 -27.50 -3.43 8.66
C ASN A 88 -27.48 -4.19 9.99
N LYS A 89 -26.32 -4.39 10.61
CA LYS A 89 -26.17 -5.03 11.91
C LYS A 89 -26.93 -4.32 13.02
N TYR A 90 -26.84 -3.00 13.06
CA TYR A 90 -27.48 -2.15 14.09
C TYR A 90 -28.84 -1.59 13.67
N HIS A 91 -29.40 -2.06 12.54
CA HIS A 91 -30.71 -1.65 12.01
C HIS A 91 -30.86 -0.13 11.82
N ILE A 92 -29.78 0.52 11.37
CA ILE A 92 -29.75 1.95 11.10
C ILE A 92 -30.11 2.19 9.64
N GLU A 93 -31.16 2.97 9.41
CA GLU A 93 -31.54 3.40 8.06
C GLU A 93 -30.50 4.38 7.50
N ILE A 94 -29.94 4.05 6.33
CA ILE A 94 -28.92 4.84 5.67
C ILE A 94 -29.59 6.00 4.92
N GLN A 95 -29.29 7.22 5.32
CA GLN A 95 -29.60 8.40 4.52
C GLN A 95 -28.41 8.73 3.63
N GLU A 96 -28.64 8.83 2.33
CA GLU A 96 -27.61 9.17 1.38
C GLU A 96 -27.64 10.67 1.09
N ARG A 97 -26.45 11.30 1.16
CA ARG A 97 -26.28 12.68 0.73
C ARG A 97 -26.65 12.80 -0.73
N GLU A 98 -27.39 13.84 -1.12
CA GLU A 98 -27.56 14.17 -2.53
C GLU A 98 -26.20 14.44 -3.17
N MET A 99 -25.84 13.56 -4.11
CA MET A 99 -24.62 13.69 -4.90
C MET A 99 -24.80 14.80 -5.94
N THR A 100 -23.72 15.48 -6.29
CA THR A 100 -23.74 16.39 -7.44
C THR A 100 -24.08 15.62 -8.72
N ASN A 101 -24.59 16.30 -9.74
CA ASN A 101 -24.94 15.65 -11.00
C ASN A 101 -23.72 14.96 -11.63
N GLU A 102 -22.52 15.53 -11.49
CA GLU A 102 -21.27 14.96 -11.99
C GLU A 102 -20.85 13.71 -11.20
N GLU A 103 -20.99 13.73 -9.87
CA GLU A 103 -20.72 12.55 -9.03
C GLU A 103 -21.70 11.42 -9.34
N LYS A 104 -23.01 11.72 -9.46
CA LYS A 104 -24.03 10.74 -9.87
C LYS A 104 -23.72 10.14 -11.23
N GLN A 105 -23.29 10.96 -12.18
CA GLN A 105 -22.96 10.50 -13.52
C GLN A 105 -21.74 9.56 -13.51
N ARG A 106 -20.67 9.90 -12.79
CA ARG A 106 -19.46 9.05 -12.64
C ARG A 106 -19.78 7.73 -11.94
N GLU A 107 -20.59 7.74 -10.89
CA GLU A 107 -20.98 6.51 -10.20
C GLU A 107 -21.86 5.63 -11.08
N ASN A 108 -22.82 6.21 -11.78
CA ASN A 108 -23.65 5.49 -12.76
C ASN A 108 -22.82 4.90 -13.90
N GLU A 109 -21.85 5.63 -14.42
CA GLU A 109 -20.92 5.12 -15.45
C GLU A 109 -20.10 3.93 -14.90
N ARG A 110 -19.55 4.08 -13.72
CA ARG A 110 -18.78 3.02 -13.05
C ARG A 110 -19.64 1.77 -12.80
N GLU A 111 -20.85 1.94 -12.27
CA GLU A 111 -21.77 0.84 -12.02
C GLU A 111 -22.20 0.16 -13.33
N SER A 112 -22.49 0.94 -14.36
CA SER A 112 -22.80 0.41 -15.69
C SER A 112 -21.68 -0.44 -16.27
N MET A 113 -20.41 -0.04 -16.06
CA MET A 113 -19.25 -0.82 -16.50
C MET A 113 -19.11 -2.13 -15.70
N PHE A 114 -19.37 -2.15 -14.40
CA PHE A 114 -19.40 -3.39 -13.62
C PHE A 114 -20.50 -4.32 -14.08
N ILE A 115 -21.71 -3.80 -14.34
CA ILE A 115 -22.85 -4.59 -14.83
C ILE A 115 -22.52 -5.24 -16.18
N VAL A 116 -21.92 -4.48 -17.10
CA VAL A 116 -21.50 -4.98 -18.42
C VAL A 116 -20.42 -6.06 -18.31
N ASN A 117 -19.42 -5.85 -17.44
CA ASN A 117 -18.36 -6.84 -17.24
C ASN A 117 -18.87 -8.13 -16.58
N GLU A 118 -19.76 -8.02 -15.60
CA GLU A 118 -20.37 -9.20 -14.98
C GLU A 118 -21.24 -9.98 -15.96
N TRP A 119 -22.01 -9.27 -16.78
CA TRP A 119 -22.75 -9.90 -17.86
C TRP A 119 -21.82 -10.60 -18.87
N ALA A 120 -20.76 -9.93 -19.31
CA ALA A 120 -19.80 -10.50 -20.25
C ALA A 120 -19.11 -11.74 -19.68
N ALA A 121 -18.75 -11.75 -18.40
CA ALA A 121 -18.19 -12.93 -17.73
C ALA A 121 -19.17 -14.11 -17.78
N LYS A 122 -20.45 -13.88 -17.45
CA LYS A 122 -21.50 -14.92 -17.55
C LYS A 122 -21.70 -15.39 -18.99
N TYR A 123 -21.69 -14.46 -19.95
CA TYR A 123 -21.79 -14.80 -21.37
C TYR A 123 -20.63 -15.70 -21.83
N PHE A 124 -19.39 -15.37 -21.51
CA PHE A 124 -18.23 -16.18 -21.86
C PHE A 124 -18.25 -17.56 -21.18
N GLN A 125 -18.74 -17.65 -19.93
CA GLN A 125 -18.92 -18.91 -19.22
C GLN A 125 -20.02 -19.77 -19.87
N ASP A 126 -21.14 -19.16 -20.25
CA ASP A 126 -22.23 -19.83 -20.94
C ASP A 126 -21.79 -20.39 -22.31
N ILE A 127 -21.08 -19.59 -23.11
CA ILE A 127 -20.46 -20.04 -24.34
C ILE A 127 -19.52 -21.22 -24.09
N LEU A 128 -18.67 -21.15 -23.10
CA LEU A 128 -17.73 -22.23 -22.76
C LEU A 128 -18.46 -23.56 -22.46
N GLN A 129 -19.60 -23.48 -21.76
CA GLN A 129 -20.31 -24.67 -21.26
C GLN A 129 -21.35 -25.20 -22.21
N ASN A 130 -22.05 -24.35 -22.95
CA ASN A 130 -23.27 -24.69 -23.67
C ASN A 130 -23.14 -24.58 -25.20
N ASP A 131 -22.22 -23.74 -25.69
CA ASP A 131 -22.02 -23.61 -27.16
C ASP A 131 -21.16 -24.75 -27.70
N VAL A 132 -21.38 -25.11 -29.00
CA VAL A 132 -20.68 -26.22 -29.68
C VAL A 132 -19.19 -25.93 -29.81
N ASP A 133 -18.81 -24.73 -30.27
CA ASP A 133 -17.41 -24.33 -30.41
C ASP A 133 -16.78 -24.08 -29.03
N GLY A 134 -17.57 -23.54 -28.09
CA GLY A 134 -17.15 -23.36 -26.70
C GLY A 134 -16.71 -24.67 -26.05
N ARG A 135 -17.48 -25.74 -26.25
CA ARG A 135 -17.15 -27.08 -25.72
C ARG A 135 -16.02 -27.75 -26.48
N ALA A 136 -16.04 -27.66 -27.83
CA ALA A 136 -15.08 -28.36 -28.70
C ALA A 136 -13.68 -27.70 -28.65
N ILE A 137 -13.59 -26.39 -28.47
CA ILE A 137 -12.34 -25.63 -28.52
C ILE A 137 -11.96 -25.12 -27.14
N GLY A 138 -12.82 -24.31 -26.52
CA GLY A 138 -12.53 -23.64 -25.25
C GLY A 138 -12.39 -24.60 -24.08
N MET A 139 -13.39 -25.47 -23.87
CA MET A 139 -13.38 -26.46 -22.78
C MET A 139 -12.27 -27.48 -22.98
N GLN A 140 -12.05 -27.94 -24.22
CA GLN A 140 -10.95 -28.87 -24.52
C GLN A 140 -9.60 -28.26 -24.22
N TYR A 141 -9.40 -26.97 -24.47
CA TYR A 141 -8.17 -26.26 -24.09
C TYR A 141 -7.95 -26.33 -22.58
N PHE A 142 -8.93 -25.97 -21.77
CA PHE A 142 -8.78 -26.00 -20.32
C PHE A 142 -8.55 -27.42 -19.77
N ARG A 143 -9.28 -28.41 -20.31
CA ARG A 143 -9.08 -29.82 -19.95
C ARG A 143 -7.74 -30.39 -20.39
N SER A 144 -7.22 -29.99 -21.57
CA SER A 144 -5.89 -30.41 -22.02
C SER A 144 -4.77 -29.84 -21.11
N ARG A 145 -5.05 -28.73 -20.40
CA ARG A 145 -4.20 -28.20 -19.35
C ARG A 145 -4.42 -28.87 -17.99
N GLY A 146 -5.32 -29.82 -17.89
CA GLY A 146 -5.61 -30.54 -16.65
C GLY A 146 -6.51 -29.78 -15.68
N PHE A 147 -7.16 -28.69 -16.08
CA PHE A 147 -8.05 -27.94 -15.19
C PHE A 147 -9.35 -28.70 -14.94
N ARG A 148 -9.70 -28.83 -13.65
CA ARG A 148 -10.95 -29.45 -13.20
C ARG A 148 -12.13 -28.48 -13.33
N ASP A 149 -13.33 -29.03 -13.45
CA ASP A 149 -14.56 -28.24 -13.64
C ASP A 149 -14.88 -27.32 -12.42
N ASP A 150 -14.50 -27.72 -11.21
CA ASP A 150 -14.62 -26.87 -10.01
C ASP A 150 -13.72 -25.64 -10.08
N ILE A 151 -12.50 -25.79 -10.58
CA ILE A 151 -11.51 -24.72 -10.78
C ILE A 151 -11.93 -23.80 -11.93
N ILE A 152 -12.38 -24.36 -13.05
CA ILE A 152 -12.93 -23.58 -14.17
C ILE A 152 -14.06 -22.66 -13.68
N ARG A 153 -14.96 -23.17 -12.83
CA ARG A 153 -16.03 -22.36 -12.21
C ARG A 153 -15.49 -21.35 -11.19
N LYS A 154 -14.53 -21.75 -10.32
CA LYS A 154 -13.96 -20.89 -9.27
C LYS A 154 -13.27 -19.65 -9.87
N PHE A 155 -12.57 -19.83 -10.98
CA PHE A 155 -11.90 -18.74 -11.70
C PHE A 155 -12.78 -18.10 -12.78
N GLN A 156 -14.05 -18.51 -12.92
CA GLN A 156 -15.02 -17.99 -13.88
C GLN A 156 -14.51 -18.03 -15.33
N LEU A 157 -13.72 -19.06 -15.69
CA LEU A 157 -13.12 -19.18 -17.00
C LEU A 157 -14.18 -19.26 -18.08
N GLY A 158 -13.90 -18.66 -19.25
CA GLY A 158 -14.84 -18.56 -20.35
C GLY A 158 -14.19 -18.76 -21.72
N PHE A 159 -15.00 -18.65 -22.75
CA PHE A 159 -14.56 -18.69 -24.14
C PHE A 159 -15.31 -17.65 -24.98
N ALA A 160 -14.58 -16.92 -25.82
CA ALA A 160 -15.13 -16.01 -26.79
C ALA A 160 -15.15 -16.68 -28.17
N LEU A 161 -16.31 -16.71 -28.81
CA LEU A 161 -16.48 -17.29 -30.16
C LEU A 161 -15.53 -16.64 -31.17
N ASN A 162 -15.12 -17.42 -32.17
CA ASN A 162 -14.28 -16.91 -33.26
C ASN A 162 -15.10 -16.12 -34.28
N GLN A 163 -15.91 -15.19 -33.80
CA GLN A 163 -16.73 -14.26 -34.57
C GLN A 163 -16.38 -12.84 -34.09
N ARG A 164 -16.31 -11.91 -35.04
CA ARG A 164 -15.80 -10.56 -34.75
C ARG A 164 -16.77 -9.67 -34.01
N THR A 165 -18.06 -10.02 -33.90
CA THR A 165 -19.12 -9.18 -33.35
C THR A 165 -20.08 -9.95 -32.43
N ALA A 166 -19.81 -11.23 -32.13
CA ALA A 166 -20.72 -12.08 -31.37
C ALA A 166 -21.11 -11.52 -30.00
N LEU A 167 -20.12 -11.03 -29.23
CA LEU A 167 -20.38 -10.39 -27.95
C LEU A 167 -21.13 -9.08 -28.14
N PHE A 168 -20.67 -8.24 -29.06
CA PHE A 168 -21.28 -6.93 -29.31
C PHE A 168 -22.77 -7.07 -29.73
N ASP A 169 -23.06 -7.94 -30.68
CA ASP A 169 -24.42 -8.13 -31.17
C ASP A 169 -25.37 -8.63 -30.07
N GLU A 170 -24.93 -9.59 -29.25
CA GLU A 170 -25.72 -10.10 -28.11
C GLU A 170 -25.88 -9.04 -27.01
N ALA A 171 -24.83 -8.25 -26.73
CA ALA A 171 -24.89 -7.16 -25.77
C ALA A 171 -25.93 -6.11 -26.17
N VAL A 172 -25.89 -5.64 -27.41
CA VAL A 172 -26.84 -4.64 -27.93
C VAL A 172 -28.26 -5.19 -27.94
N LYS A 173 -28.45 -6.44 -28.32
CA LYS A 173 -29.75 -7.13 -28.28
C LYS A 173 -30.32 -7.18 -26.86
N LYS A 174 -29.47 -7.27 -25.82
CA LYS A 174 -29.86 -7.22 -24.40
C LYS A 174 -30.00 -5.81 -23.83
N GLY A 175 -29.76 -4.77 -24.64
CA GLY A 175 -29.94 -3.36 -24.27
C GLY A 175 -28.71 -2.71 -23.65
N TYR A 176 -27.54 -3.35 -23.67
CA TYR A 176 -26.29 -2.72 -23.22
C TYR A 176 -25.82 -1.66 -24.21
N GLN A 177 -25.36 -0.53 -23.69
CA GLN A 177 -24.90 0.59 -24.51
C GLN A 177 -23.51 0.33 -25.07
N PRO A 178 -23.25 0.55 -26.39
CA PRO A 178 -21.96 0.41 -27.03
C PRO A 178 -20.82 1.17 -26.34
N LYS A 179 -21.12 2.33 -25.75
CA LYS A 179 -20.17 3.14 -24.97
C LYS A 179 -19.47 2.28 -23.91
N TYR A 180 -20.22 1.58 -23.06
CA TYR A 180 -19.65 0.82 -21.96
C TYR A 180 -18.90 -0.44 -22.40
N LEU A 181 -19.27 -1.03 -23.55
CA LEU A 181 -18.50 -2.12 -24.17
C LEU A 181 -17.12 -1.65 -24.65
N VAL A 182 -17.02 -0.41 -25.12
CA VAL A 182 -15.75 0.21 -25.53
C VAL A 182 -14.94 0.66 -24.31
N ASP A 183 -15.58 1.34 -23.37
CA ASP A 183 -14.92 1.87 -22.18
C ASP A 183 -14.33 0.77 -21.29
N THR A 184 -14.95 -0.42 -21.23
CA THR A 184 -14.41 -1.61 -20.54
C THR A 184 -13.40 -2.39 -21.39
N GLY A 185 -13.24 -2.03 -22.66
CA GLY A 185 -12.36 -2.71 -23.60
C GLY A 185 -12.83 -4.11 -24.03
N LEU A 186 -14.10 -4.45 -23.84
CA LEU A 186 -14.71 -5.66 -24.43
C LEU A 186 -14.77 -5.58 -25.93
N CYS A 187 -15.06 -4.39 -26.46
CA CYS A 187 -15.09 -4.09 -27.88
C CYS A 187 -14.19 -2.88 -28.19
N PHE A 188 -13.92 -2.66 -29.45
CA PHE A 188 -13.28 -1.44 -29.95
C PHE A 188 -14.01 -0.92 -31.19
N LYS A 189 -14.00 0.39 -31.34
CA LYS A 189 -14.57 1.07 -32.49
C LYS A 189 -13.55 1.09 -33.62
N VAL A 190 -13.96 0.75 -34.83
CA VAL A 190 -13.10 0.76 -36.03
C VAL A 190 -13.23 2.13 -36.69
N ASP A 191 -12.11 2.75 -37.06
CA ASP A 191 -12.10 4.02 -37.78
C ASP A 191 -12.76 3.93 -39.13
N LYS A 192 -13.50 4.98 -39.51
CA LYS A 192 -14.33 5.01 -40.75
C LYS A 192 -13.50 4.84 -42.01
N GLU A 193 -12.26 5.28 -42.02
CA GLU A 193 -11.35 5.19 -43.17
C GLU A 193 -10.84 3.76 -43.41
N GLU A 194 -10.55 3.01 -42.32
CA GLU A 194 -10.09 1.63 -42.42
C GLU A 194 -11.24 0.64 -42.74
N ALA A 195 -12.47 0.99 -42.38
CA ALA A 195 -13.63 0.11 -42.58
C ALA A 195 -14.15 0.05 -44.02
N GLY A 196 -13.73 0.95 -44.91
CA GLY A 196 -14.27 1.07 -46.27
C GLY A 196 -15.79 1.28 -46.28
N ASN A 197 -16.36 1.81 -45.21
CA ASN A 197 -17.78 1.76 -44.94
C ASN A 197 -18.51 2.98 -45.53
N LYS A 198 -19.21 2.76 -46.64
CA LYS A 198 -20.05 3.76 -47.31
C LYS A 198 -21.37 4.06 -46.57
N SER A 199 -21.73 3.29 -45.53
CA SER A 199 -23.03 3.40 -44.85
C SER A 199 -23.06 4.43 -43.72
N GLY A 200 -21.93 5.03 -43.32
CA GLY A 200 -21.89 6.06 -42.29
C GLY A 200 -22.14 5.57 -40.85
N GLN A 201 -22.45 4.29 -40.63
CA GLN A 201 -22.65 3.72 -39.30
C GLN A 201 -21.33 3.32 -38.66
N ASP A 202 -21.22 3.53 -37.34
CA ASP A 202 -20.07 3.11 -36.53
C ASP A 202 -19.99 1.58 -36.51
N LYS A 203 -18.78 1.03 -36.70
CA LYS A 203 -18.53 -0.41 -36.66
C LYS A 203 -17.76 -0.76 -35.40
N TYR A 204 -18.22 -1.77 -34.68
CA TYR A 204 -17.62 -2.28 -33.47
C TYR A 204 -17.15 -3.71 -33.65
N LEU A 205 -16.02 -4.08 -33.05
CA LEU A 205 -15.47 -5.42 -33.10
C LEU A 205 -15.11 -5.90 -31.68
N ASP A 206 -15.31 -7.21 -31.47
CA ASP A 206 -14.97 -7.88 -30.21
C ASP A 206 -13.44 -7.99 -30.04
N ARG A 207 -12.91 -7.56 -28.89
CA ARG A 207 -11.48 -7.61 -28.59
C ARG A 207 -10.97 -9.05 -28.41
N PHE A 208 -11.81 -9.90 -27.86
CA PHE A 208 -11.40 -11.24 -27.40
C PHE A 208 -11.83 -12.38 -28.35
N SER A 209 -12.25 -12.10 -29.57
CA SER A 209 -12.69 -13.10 -30.51
C SER A 209 -11.70 -14.29 -30.62
N GLY A 210 -12.21 -15.54 -30.55
CA GLY A 210 -11.44 -16.78 -30.67
C GLY A 210 -10.48 -17.09 -29.50
N ARG A 211 -10.75 -16.56 -28.30
CA ARG A 211 -9.83 -16.66 -27.15
C ARG A 211 -10.45 -17.38 -25.95
N ALA A 212 -9.62 -18.13 -25.23
CA ALA A 212 -9.90 -18.52 -23.87
C ALA A 212 -9.86 -17.28 -22.97
N ILE A 213 -10.85 -17.12 -22.09
CA ILE A 213 -11.07 -15.92 -21.29
C ILE A 213 -10.75 -16.19 -19.82
N PHE A 214 -10.00 -15.24 -19.24
CA PHE A 214 -9.56 -15.21 -17.85
C PHE A 214 -10.08 -13.91 -17.21
N PRO A 215 -11.22 -13.94 -16.49
CA PRO A 215 -11.74 -12.75 -15.82
C PRO A 215 -10.83 -12.29 -14.69
N TRP A 216 -10.62 -10.97 -14.60
CA TRP A 216 -9.94 -10.35 -13.47
C TRP A 216 -10.97 -9.90 -12.45
N LEU A 217 -10.79 -10.34 -11.20
CA LEU A 217 -11.65 -9.98 -10.10
C LEU A 217 -10.94 -8.96 -9.21
N SER A 218 -11.62 -7.88 -8.86
CA SER A 218 -11.17 -6.96 -7.80
C SER A 218 -11.04 -7.69 -6.47
N VAL A 219 -10.42 -7.05 -5.48
CA VAL A 219 -10.35 -7.58 -4.10
C VAL A 219 -11.73 -7.93 -3.53
N SER A 220 -12.79 -7.18 -3.92
CA SER A 220 -14.18 -7.44 -3.52
C SER A 220 -14.90 -8.50 -4.36
N GLY A 221 -14.26 -9.05 -5.40
CA GLY A 221 -14.83 -10.11 -6.25
C GLY A 221 -15.66 -9.62 -7.43
N LYS A 222 -15.67 -8.31 -7.73
CA LYS A 222 -16.32 -7.77 -8.95
C LYS A 222 -15.42 -7.98 -10.15
N VAL A 223 -16.01 -8.31 -11.30
CA VAL A 223 -15.28 -8.45 -12.57
C VAL A 223 -14.86 -7.07 -13.08
N VAL A 224 -13.56 -6.81 -13.12
CA VAL A 224 -13.00 -5.50 -13.52
C VAL A 224 -12.44 -5.52 -14.94
N ALA A 225 -11.92 -6.65 -15.40
CA ALA A 225 -11.27 -6.80 -16.71
C ALA A 225 -11.24 -8.26 -17.17
N PHE A 226 -10.66 -8.47 -18.34
CA PHE A 226 -10.47 -9.80 -18.93
C PHE A 226 -9.08 -9.93 -19.53
N GLY A 227 -8.50 -11.12 -19.39
CA GLY A 227 -7.40 -11.61 -20.20
C GLY A 227 -7.91 -12.60 -21.24
N GLY A 228 -7.35 -12.58 -22.44
CA GLY A 228 -7.74 -13.50 -23.50
C GLY A 228 -6.53 -14.16 -24.16
N ARG A 229 -6.46 -15.49 -24.15
CA ARG A 229 -5.41 -16.27 -24.84
C ARG A 229 -5.94 -16.84 -26.15
N VAL A 230 -5.26 -16.57 -27.27
CA VAL A 230 -5.62 -17.15 -28.58
C VAL A 230 -5.38 -18.65 -28.57
N LEU A 231 -6.35 -19.43 -29.09
CA LEU A 231 -6.29 -20.89 -29.10
C LEU A 231 -5.96 -21.46 -30.48
N ASP A 232 -6.21 -20.73 -31.58
CA ASP A 232 -5.94 -21.20 -32.91
C ASP A 232 -4.49 -20.91 -33.31
N THR A 233 -3.69 -21.98 -33.44
CA THR A 233 -2.29 -21.91 -33.90
C THR A 233 -2.18 -21.66 -35.41
N ARG A 234 -3.26 -21.75 -36.16
CA ARG A 234 -3.31 -21.50 -37.61
C ARG A 234 -3.46 -20.02 -37.97
N THR A 235 -3.69 -19.15 -37.02
CA THR A 235 -3.66 -17.69 -37.23
C THR A 235 -2.22 -17.20 -37.39
N LYS A 236 -1.58 -17.52 -38.51
CA LYS A 236 -0.35 -16.87 -38.97
C LYS A 236 -0.65 -15.38 -39.10
N GLY A 237 -0.11 -14.56 -38.19
CA GLY A 237 -0.30 -13.11 -38.20
C GLY A 237 -0.93 -12.50 -36.93
N VAL A 238 -1.41 -13.29 -35.97
CA VAL A 238 -1.78 -12.74 -34.63
C VAL A 238 -0.53 -12.50 -33.84
N SER A 239 -0.12 -11.25 -33.76
CA SER A 239 1.13 -10.83 -33.10
C SER A 239 1.12 -10.99 -31.56
N GLN A 240 -0.06 -11.20 -30.93
CA GLN A 240 -0.20 -11.27 -29.48
C GLN A 240 -0.90 -12.55 -29.03
N LYS A 241 -0.13 -13.45 -28.40
CA LYS A 241 -0.64 -14.68 -27.78
C LYS A 241 -1.66 -14.38 -26.68
N TYR A 242 -1.41 -13.36 -25.86
CA TYR A 242 -2.29 -12.86 -24.82
C TYR A 242 -2.68 -11.40 -25.07
N VAL A 243 -3.94 -11.08 -24.82
CA VAL A 243 -4.49 -9.71 -24.86
C VAL A 243 -5.24 -9.47 -23.57
N ASN A 244 -5.03 -8.30 -22.95
CA ASN A 244 -5.76 -7.87 -21.75
C ASN A 244 -6.70 -6.71 -22.08
N SER A 245 -7.70 -6.48 -21.21
CA SER A 245 -8.46 -5.24 -21.23
C SER A 245 -7.52 -4.04 -21.09
N PRO A 246 -7.80 -2.91 -21.76
CA PRO A 246 -7.12 -1.65 -21.52
C PRO A 246 -7.50 -1.10 -20.14
N ASP A 247 -6.74 -0.11 -19.66
CA ASP A 247 -7.10 0.64 -18.48
C ASP A 247 -8.43 1.36 -18.64
N SER A 248 -9.19 1.44 -17.56
CA SER A 248 -10.51 2.07 -17.52
C SER A 248 -10.80 2.66 -16.13
N ILE A 249 -11.98 3.28 -15.94
CA ILE A 249 -12.39 3.81 -14.63
C ILE A 249 -12.48 2.70 -13.55
N ILE A 250 -12.72 1.45 -13.96
CA ILE A 250 -12.86 0.31 -13.03
C ILE A 250 -11.67 -0.64 -13.02
N TYR A 251 -10.69 -0.43 -13.88
CA TYR A 251 -9.53 -1.30 -14.00
C TYR A 251 -8.26 -0.52 -14.34
N HIS A 252 -7.24 -0.67 -13.50
CA HIS A 252 -5.89 -0.19 -13.75
C HIS A 252 -4.93 -1.37 -13.59
N LYS A 253 -4.29 -1.78 -14.68
CA LYS A 253 -3.46 -2.98 -14.71
C LYS A 253 -2.32 -2.94 -13.67
N GLU A 254 -1.77 -1.77 -13.40
CA GLU A 254 -0.72 -1.56 -12.40
C GLU A 254 -1.22 -1.64 -10.94
N ARG A 255 -2.54 -1.71 -10.70
CA ARG A 255 -3.15 -1.73 -9.37
C ARG A 255 -3.84 -3.04 -9.02
N GLU A 256 -3.94 -3.95 -9.98
CA GLU A 256 -4.67 -5.21 -9.83
C GLU A 256 -3.70 -6.39 -9.98
N LEU A 257 -4.03 -7.50 -9.32
CA LEU A 257 -3.30 -8.76 -9.39
C LEU A 257 -4.28 -9.90 -9.74
N TYR A 258 -3.92 -10.69 -10.74
CA TYR A 258 -4.74 -11.84 -11.11
C TYR A 258 -4.70 -12.91 -10.01
N GLY A 259 -5.86 -13.44 -9.66
CA GLY A 259 -6.01 -14.47 -8.63
C GLY A 259 -6.11 -13.94 -7.20
N LEU A 260 -5.93 -12.63 -6.95
CA LEU A 260 -5.92 -12.07 -5.59
C LEU A 260 -7.23 -12.30 -4.84
N TYR A 261 -8.39 -12.18 -5.51
CA TYR A 261 -9.68 -12.47 -4.88
C TYR A 261 -9.76 -13.89 -4.32
N GLN A 262 -9.30 -14.86 -5.09
CA GLN A 262 -9.27 -16.28 -4.69
C GLN A 262 -8.22 -16.54 -3.61
N ALA A 263 -7.08 -15.84 -3.67
CA ALA A 263 -5.91 -16.09 -2.84
C ALA A 263 -5.93 -15.36 -1.48
N LYS A 264 -6.64 -14.24 -1.34
CA LYS A 264 -6.53 -13.31 -0.19
C LYS A 264 -6.66 -13.98 1.18
N LYS A 265 -7.59 -14.94 1.33
CA LYS A 265 -7.78 -15.66 2.60
C LYS A 265 -6.63 -16.62 2.90
N ALA A 266 -6.09 -17.28 1.87
CA ALA A 266 -4.95 -18.17 2.01
C ALA A 266 -3.67 -17.37 2.28
N ILE A 267 -3.47 -16.22 1.63
CA ILE A 267 -2.33 -15.31 1.87
C ILE A 267 -2.32 -14.87 3.35
N ALA A 268 -3.45 -14.38 3.86
CA ALA A 268 -3.54 -13.94 5.25
C ALA A 268 -3.35 -15.09 6.26
N LYS A 269 -3.85 -16.29 5.94
CA LYS A 269 -3.73 -17.47 6.81
C LYS A 269 -2.31 -18.02 6.86
N GLU A 270 -1.63 -18.08 5.71
CA GLU A 270 -0.29 -18.66 5.58
C GLU A 270 0.81 -17.60 5.76
N ASP A 271 0.42 -16.33 5.95
CA ASP A 271 1.29 -15.16 6.06
C ASP A 271 2.40 -15.14 4.98
N CYS A 272 2.03 -15.51 3.77
CA CYS A 272 2.94 -15.59 2.62
C CYS A 272 2.16 -15.52 1.32
N VAL A 273 2.72 -14.84 0.30
CA VAL A 273 2.19 -14.83 -1.07
C VAL A 273 3.22 -15.34 -2.07
N TYR A 274 2.77 -16.20 -2.98
CA TYR A 274 3.55 -16.60 -4.14
C TYR A 274 3.21 -15.71 -5.34
N MET A 275 4.22 -15.12 -5.95
CA MET A 275 4.08 -14.30 -7.15
C MET A 275 4.60 -15.08 -8.35
N VAL A 276 3.74 -15.26 -9.36
CA VAL A 276 4.05 -15.93 -10.62
C VAL A 276 3.77 -15.01 -11.82
N GLU A 277 4.11 -15.45 -13.03
CA GLU A 277 4.00 -14.60 -14.22
C GLU A 277 2.64 -14.63 -14.89
N GLY A 278 1.98 -15.78 -14.94
CA GLY A 278 0.83 -16.00 -15.82
C GLY A 278 -0.45 -16.50 -15.14
N TYR A 279 -1.54 -16.44 -15.90
CA TYR A 279 -2.86 -16.92 -15.48
C TYR A 279 -2.86 -18.41 -15.16
N THR A 280 -2.23 -19.19 -16.03
CA THR A 280 -2.20 -20.66 -15.93
C THR A 280 -1.41 -21.11 -14.70
N ASP A 281 -0.36 -20.39 -14.35
CA ASP A 281 0.46 -20.70 -13.19
C ASP A 281 -0.35 -20.53 -11.89
N VAL A 282 -1.08 -19.41 -11.78
CA VAL A 282 -2.00 -19.17 -10.66
C VAL A 282 -3.04 -20.28 -10.55
N ILE A 283 -3.68 -20.64 -11.66
CA ILE A 283 -4.78 -21.61 -11.65
C ILE A 283 -4.26 -23.02 -11.31
N SER A 284 -3.11 -23.42 -11.87
CA SER A 284 -2.50 -24.74 -11.64
C SER A 284 -1.98 -24.89 -10.20
N MET A 285 -1.28 -23.88 -9.67
CA MET A 285 -0.84 -23.88 -8.26
C MET A 285 -2.04 -23.92 -7.31
N HIS A 286 -3.06 -23.11 -7.59
CA HIS A 286 -4.28 -23.09 -6.79
C HIS A 286 -5.00 -24.46 -6.83
N GLN A 287 -5.10 -25.09 -7.99
CA GLN A 287 -5.65 -26.43 -8.13
C GLN A 287 -4.81 -27.49 -7.40
N CYS A 288 -3.50 -27.34 -7.39
CA CYS A 288 -2.59 -28.20 -6.64
C CYS A 288 -2.72 -28.04 -5.13
N GLY A 289 -3.42 -27.01 -4.62
CA GLY A 289 -3.61 -26.74 -3.21
C GLY A 289 -2.68 -25.68 -2.63
N ILE A 290 -1.95 -24.95 -3.48
CA ILE A 290 -1.18 -23.75 -3.12
C ILE A 290 -2.06 -22.55 -3.50
N GLU A 291 -2.98 -22.16 -2.59
CA GLU A 291 -4.01 -21.19 -2.89
C GLU A 291 -3.56 -19.72 -2.73
N ASN A 292 -2.46 -19.46 -2.03
CA ASN A 292 -1.90 -18.13 -1.76
C ASN A 292 -1.01 -17.63 -2.91
N VAL A 293 -1.47 -17.75 -4.15
CA VAL A 293 -0.74 -17.44 -5.37
C VAL A 293 -1.45 -16.37 -6.20
N VAL A 294 -0.67 -15.42 -6.75
CA VAL A 294 -1.14 -14.31 -7.60
C VAL A 294 -0.19 -14.07 -8.76
N ALA A 295 -0.66 -13.37 -9.81
CA ALA A 295 0.19 -12.99 -10.93
C ALA A 295 -0.02 -11.52 -11.35
N ASN A 296 1.05 -10.90 -11.84
CA ASN A 296 1.02 -9.58 -12.49
C ASN A 296 0.62 -9.66 -13.98
N SER A 297 0.64 -10.85 -14.57
CA SER A 297 0.12 -11.22 -15.91
C SER A 297 0.54 -10.28 -17.05
N GLY A 298 1.85 -10.23 -17.31
CA GLY A 298 2.45 -9.55 -18.47
C GLY A 298 2.73 -8.06 -18.26
N THR A 299 2.97 -7.64 -17.02
CA THR A 299 3.56 -6.34 -16.66
C THR A 299 4.71 -6.54 -15.68
N ALA A 300 5.61 -5.56 -15.57
CA ALA A 300 6.50 -5.50 -14.43
C ALA A 300 5.68 -5.25 -13.14
N LEU A 301 6.16 -5.75 -12.02
CA LEU A 301 5.56 -5.51 -10.70
C LEU A 301 5.59 -4.01 -10.40
N SER A 302 4.46 -3.45 -9.96
CA SER A 302 4.30 -2.04 -9.63
C SER A 302 4.28 -1.80 -8.12
N ILE A 303 4.57 -0.58 -7.71
CA ILE A 303 4.49 -0.16 -6.31
C ILE A 303 3.06 -0.28 -5.75
N HIS A 304 2.03 -0.05 -6.60
CA HIS A 304 0.63 -0.19 -6.18
C HIS A 304 0.25 -1.65 -5.92
N GLN A 305 0.76 -2.58 -6.74
CA GLN A 305 0.57 -4.02 -6.53
C GLN A 305 1.29 -4.51 -5.27
N ILE A 306 2.51 -4.00 -5.00
CA ILE A 306 3.26 -4.31 -3.77
C ILE A 306 2.48 -3.84 -2.55
N ARG A 307 2.02 -2.59 -2.53
CA ARG A 307 1.21 -2.05 -1.42
C ARG A 307 -0.12 -2.77 -1.25
N LEU A 308 -0.70 -3.24 -2.35
CA LEU A 308 -1.90 -4.07 -2.29
C LEU A 308 -1.63 -5.40 -1.59
N LEU A 309 -0.52 -6.08 -1.90
CA LEU A 309 -0.11 -7.32 -1.23
C LEU A 309 0.28 -7.10 0.23
N HIS A 310 0.97 -6.00 0.52
CA HIS A 310 1.41 -5.65 1.88
C HIS A 310 0.25 -5.49 2.87
N ARG A 311 -0.98 -5.25 2.37
CA ARG A 311 -2.20 -5.28 3.21
C ARG A 311 -2.52 -6.66 3.77
N PHE A 312 -2.02 -7.73 3.17
CA PHE A 312 -2.33 -9.12 3.55
C PHE A 312 -1.15 -9.82 4.21
N THR A 313 0.07 -9.55 3.75
CA THR A 313 1.30 -10.15 4.26
C THR A 313 2.51 -9.29 3.90
N SER A 314 3.55 -9.36 4.72
CA SER A 314 4.87 -8.79 4.39
C SER A 314 5.81 -9.80 3.73
N ASN A 315 5.39 -11.07 3.55
CA ASN A 315 6.24 -12.14 3.04
C ASN A 315 5.86 -12.51 1.61
N ILE A 316 6.81 -12.42 0.68
CA ILE A 316 6.60 -12.74 -0.73
C ILE A 316 7.67 -13.72 -1.22
N VAL A 317 7.25 -14.72 -1.98
CA VAL A 317 8.13 -15.63 -2.71
C VAL A 317 7.90 -15.42 -4.20
N LEU A 318 8.93 -15.01 -4.91
CA LEU A 318 8.92 -14.82 -6.36
C LEU A 318 9.25 -16.14 -7.03
N LEU A 319 8.30 -16.70 -7.77
CA LEU A 319 8.48 -17.90 -8.59
C LEU A 319 8.51 -17.47 -10.06
N TYR A 320 9.69 -17.42 -10.62
CA TYR A 320 9.92 -17.07 -12.02
C TYR A 320 10.51 -18.24 -12.79
N ASP A 321 10.38 -18.18 -14.09
CA ASP A 321 11.00 -19.15 -15.00
C ASP A 321 12.53 -19.05 -14.90
N ASP A 322 13.23 -20.20 -14.95
CA ASP A 322 14.70 -20.26 -14.91
C ASP A 322 15.30 -19.88 -16.28
N ASP A 323 14.95 -18.68 -16.74
CA ASP A 323 15.50 -18.08 -17.94
C ASP A 323 16.06 -16.67 -17.68
N ALA A 324 16.79 -16.12 -18.63
CA ALA A 324 17.40 -14.80 -18.48
C ALA A 324 16.34 -13.68 -18.27
N ALA A 325 15.13 -13.82 -18.80
CA ALA A 325 14.07 -12.85 -18.64
C ALA A 325 13.46 -12.90 -17.24
N GLY A 326 13.19 -14.11 -16.72
CA GLY A 326 12.72 -14.34 -15.35
C GLY A 326 13.72 -13.86 -14.30
N VAL A 327 15.00 -14.14 -14.46
CA VAL A 327 16.08 -13.62 -13.60
C VAL A 327 16.10 -12.09 -13.60
N HIS A 328 16.00 -11.45 -14.78
CA HIS A 328 15.94 -9.99 -14.87
C HIS A 328 14.66 -9.39 -14.28
N ALA A 329 13.55 -10.09 -14.39
CA ALA A 329 12.28 -9.68 -13.78
C ALA A 329 12.36 -9.74 -12.25
N ALA A 330 12.92 -10.84 -11.70
CA ALA A 330 13.18 -11.01 -10.28
C ALA A 330 14.06 -9.87 -9.73
N LEU A 331 15.17 -9.57 -10.37
CA LEU A 331 16.09 -8.52 -9.93
C LEU A 331 15.46 -7.11 -9.92
N ARG A 332 14.64 -6.77 -10.92
CA ARG A 332 14.02 -5.43 -11.02
C ARG A 332 12.89 -5.21 -10.03
N GLY A 333 12.04 -6.22 -9.80
CA GLY A 333 10.90 -6.11 -8.88
C GLY A 333 11.31 -6.05 -7.42
N THR A 334 12.45 -6.64 -7.09
CA THR A 334 12.86 -6.85 -5.70
C THR A 334 13.29 -5.59 -5.00
N ASP A 335 14.00 -4.68 -5.66
CA ASP A 335 14.42 -3.42 -5.02
C ASP A 335 13.18 -2.62 -4.54
N MET A 336 12.10 -2.60 -5.32
CA MET A 336 10.83 -1.97 -4.92
C MET A 336 10.16 -2.72 -3.75
N LEU A 337 10.24 -4.05 -3.73
CA LEU A 337 9.72 -4.86 -2.63
C LEU A 337 10.46 -4.56 -1.32
N LEU A 338 11.79 -4.44 -1.37
CA LEU A 338 12.63 -4.09 -0.22
C LEU A 338 12.36 -2.65 0.26
N GLU A 339 12.14 -1.70 -0.66
CA GLU A 339 11.75 -0.33 -0.34
C GLU A 339 10.38 -0.24 0.37
N GLU A 340 9.46 -1.13 0.04
CA GLU A 340 8.14 -1.25 0.70
C GLU A 340 8.15 -2.27 1.87
N GLU A 341 9.34 -2.57 2.42
CA GLU A 341 9.56 -3.40 3.62
C GLU A 341 9.01 -4.84 3.53
N MET A 342 8.95 -5.39 2.32
CA MET A 342 8.59 -6.80 2.11
C MET A 342 9.79 -7.72 2.36
N ASN A 343 9.55 -8.87 2.98
CA ASN A 343 10.50 -9.97 3.09
C ASN A 343 10.47 -10.79 1.81
N VAL A 344 11.54 -10.73 1.02
CA VAL A 344 11.56 -11.28 -0.33
C VAL A 344 12.38 -12.56 -0.40
N LYS A 345 11.76 -13.62 -0.87
CA LYS A 345 12.44 -14.85 -1.27
C LYS A 345 12.25 -15.10 -2.76
N VAL A 346 13.18 -15.81 -3.34
CA VAL A 346 13.16 -16.19 -4.75
C VAL A 346 13.29 -17.71 -4.87
N LEU A 347 12.55 -18.28 -5.79
CA LEU A 347 12.58 -19.69 -6.13
C LEU A 347 12.59 -19.86 -7.64
N PHE A 348 13.49 -20.72 -8.12
CA PHE A 348 13.48 -21.22 -9.50
C PHE A 348 13.10 -22.70 -9.49
N LEU A 349 12.29 -23.08 -10.45
CA LEU A 349 11.87 -24.47 -10.60
C LEU A 349 12.91 -25.24 -11.42
N PRO A 350 13.11 -26.53 -11.14
CA PRO A 350 14.15 -27.32 -11.80
C PRO A 350 13.77 -27.65 -13.25
N ASP A 351 14.78 -27.98 -14.05
CA ASP A 351 14.62 -28.55 -15.40
C ASP A 351 13.84 -27.67 -16.39
N GLY A 352 13.85 -26.35 -16.19
CA GLY A 352 13.10 -25.41 -17.07
C GLY A 352 11.57 -25.52 -16.94
N ASN A 353 11.07 -26.07 -15.83
CA ASN A 353 9.65 -26.08 -15.54
C ASN A 353 9.16 -24.67 -15.21
N ASP A 354 7.96 -24.34 -15.73
CA ASP A 354 7.15 -23.24 -15.22
C ASP A 354 6.25 -23.71 -14.06
N PRO A 355 5.67 -22.81 -13.24
CA PRO A 355 4.78 -23.20 -12.14
C PRO A 355 3.57 -24.04 -12.57
N ASP A 356 3.03 -23.83 -13.79
CA ASP A 356 1.95 -24.64 -14.36
C ASP A 356 2.37 -26.10 -14.57
N SER A 357 3.51 -26.34 -15.23
CA SER A 357 4.01 -27.70 -15.50
C SER A 357 4.40 -28.43 -14.23
N PHE A 358 5.06 -27.72 -13.30
CA PHE A 358 5.48 -28.30 -12.03
C PHE A 358 4.27 -28.67 -11.14
N ALA A 359 3.27 -27.81 -11.04
CA ALA A 359 2.05 -28.08 -10.28
C ALA A 359 1.24 -29.25 -10.84
N ARG A 360 1.30 -29.49 -12.15
CA ARG A 360 0.62 -30.63 -12.82
C ARG A 360 1.33 -31.96 -12.61
N SER A 361 2.63 -31.96 -12.39
CA SER A 361 3.46 -33.16 -12.24
C SER A 361 3.72 -33.57 -10.78
N HIS A 362 3.41 -32.71 -9.82
CA HIS A 362 3.68 -32.93 -8.41
C HIS A 362 2.42 -32.81 -7.55
N THR A 363 2.43 -33.44 -6.36
CA THR A 363 1.40 -33.21 -5.35
C THR A 363 1.61 -31.90 -4.62
N ALA A 364 0.55 -31.39 -3.95
CA ALA A 364 0.69 -30.20 -3.10
C ALA A 364 1.80 -30.34 -2.04
N ALA A 365 1.92 -31.54 -1.44
CA ALA A 365 2.93 -31.81 -0.41
C ALA A 365 4.35 -31.76 -0.99
N ASP A 366 4.57 -32.37 -2.17
CA ASP A 366 5.88 -32.38 -2.84
C ASP A 366 6.25 -30.95 -3.27
N PHE A 367 5.31 -30.19 -3.81
CA PHE A 367 5.56 -28.82 -4.24
C PHE A 367 5.89 -27.92 -3.03
N ARG A 368 5.11 -27.98 -1.94
CA ARG A 368 5.43 -27.23 -0.71
C ARG A 368 6.79 -27.59 -0.15
N LYS A 369 7.11 -28.90 -0.09
CA LYS A 369 8.42 -29.36 0.35
C LYS A 369 9.53 -28.80 -0.54
N TYR A 370 9.34 -28.82 -1.86
CA TYR A 370 10.32 -28.26 -2.79
C TYR A 370 10.53 -26.75 -2.55
N ILE A 371 9.43 -25.99 -2.34
CA ILE A 371 9.51 -24.56 -2.01
C ILE A 371 10.32 -24.35 -0.72
N GLU A 372 10.01 -25.07 0.35
CA GLU A 372 10.68 -24.94 1.65
C GLU A 372 12.19 -25.22 1.56
N GLU A 373 12.58 -26.24 0.80
CA GLU A 373 13.97 -26.67 0.66
C GLU A 373 14.81 -25.79 -0.29
N ASN A 374 14.18 -25.13 -1.27
CA ASN A 374 14.90 -24.47 -2.37
C ASN A 374 14.69 -22.95 -2.43
N GLN A 375 13.73 -22.38 -1.68
CA GLN A 375 13.56 -20.92 -1.64
C GLN A 375 14.78 -20.27 -0.98
N LYS A 376 15.31 -19.23 -1.61
CA LYS A 376 16.45 -18.47 -1.10
C LYS A 376 16.02 -17.05 -0.76
N ASP A 377 16.60 -16.51 0.32
CA ASP A 377 16.53 -15.07 0.54
C ASP A 377 17.10 -14.31 -0.67
N PHE A 378 16.48 -13.17 -0.99
CA PHE A 378 16.86 -12.42 -2.19
C PHE A 378 18.33 -11.95 -2.19
N ILE A 379 18.82 -11.45 -1.07
CA ILE A 379 20.21 -11.00 -0.98
C ILE A 379 21.17 -12.17 -1.18
N GLN A 380 20.86 -13.33 -0.60
CA GLN A 380 21.59 -14.57 -0.83
C GLN A 380 21.54 -14.97 -2.31
N PHE A 381 20.34 -14.98 -2.91
CA PHE A 381 20.17 -15.29 -4.33
C PHE A 381 20.99 -14.36 -5.23
N LYS A 382 20.88 -13.04 -5.01
CA LYS A 382 21.61 -12.02 -5.77
C LYS A 382 23.13 -12.20 -5.61
N THR A 383 23.58 -12.56 -4.42
CA THR A 383 24.99 -12.84 -4.12
C THR A 383 25.48 -14.06 -4.89
N ASP A 384 24.76 -15.19 -4.80
CA ASP A 384 25.09 -16.42 -5.52
C ASP A 384 25.16 -16.17 -7.04
N LEU A 385 24.15 -15.49 -7.59
CA LEU A 385 24.06 -15.20 -9.02
C LEU A 385 25.20 -14.29 -9.51
N SER A 386 25.53 -13.25 -8.75
CA SER A 386 26.48 -12.22 -9.18
C SER A 386 27.95 -12.62 -9.00
N LEU A 387 28.22 -13.57 -8.12
CA LEU A 387 29.60 -13.95 -7.75
C LEU A 387 30.01 -15.36 -8.19
N ASN A 388 29.04 -16.19 -8.60
CA ASN A 388 29.38 -17.56 -9.03
C ASN A 388 30.28 -17.53 -10.26
N GLY A 389 31.50 -18.09 -10.10
CA GLY A 389 32.51 -18.16 -11.17
C GLY A 389 33.20 -16.83 -11.52
N VAL A 390 32.95 -15.74 -10.79
CA VAL A 390 33.59 -14.45 -11.04
C VAL A 390 34.92 -14.36 -10.32
N THR A 391 36.02 -14.50 -11.09
CA THR A 391 37.40 -14.37 -10.61
C THR A 391 38.02 -12.99 -10.85
N ASP A 392 37.45 -12.20 -11.78
CA ASP A 392 37.93 -10.86 -12.10
C ASP A 392 37.59 -9.88 -10.94
N PRO A 393 38.63 -9.23 -10.35
CA PRO A 393 38.44 -8.31 -9.23
C PRO A 393 37.51 -7.13 -9.55
N VAL A 394 37.50 -6.60 -10.78
CA VAL A 394 36.65 -5.47 -11.18
C VAL A 394 35.21 -5.90 -11.25
N LYS A 395 34.91 -7.03 -11.91
CA LYS A 395 33.54 -7.59 -11.97
C LYS A 395 33.03 -7.97 -10.58
N ARG A 396 33.93 -8.54 -9.74
CA ARG A 396 33.58 -8.84 -8.34
C ARG A 396 33.20 -7.60 -7.54
N SER A 397 33.95 -6.51 -7.68
CA SER A 397 33.64 -5.21 -7.05
C SER A 397 32.30 -4.64 -7.53
N GLN A 398 32.01 -4.72 -8.83
CA GLN A 398 30.72 -4.28 -9.39
C GLN A 398 29.55 -5.12 -8.84
N ALA A 399 29.72 -6.44 -8.73
CA ALA A 399 28.73 -7.34 -8.14
C ALA A 399 28.44 -6.99 -6.67
N ILE A 400 29.50 -6.78 -5.88
CA ILE A 400 29.37 -6.38 -4.47
C ILE A 400 28.63 -5.04 -4.35
N ASN A 401 28.98 -4.04 -5.16
CA ASN A 401 28.28 -2.76 -5.16
C ASN A 401 26.79 -2.91 -5.47
N SER A 402 26.43 -3.76 -6.45
CA SER A 402 25.01 -4.02 -6.78
C SER A 402 24.25 -4.69 -5.64
N ILE A 403 24.89 -5.59 -4.87
CA ILE A 403 24.28 -6.23 -3.69
C ILE A 403 24.10 -5.20 -2.58
N VAL A 404 25.12 -4.38 -2.29
CA VAL A 404 25.06 -3.32 -1.27
C VAL A 404 24.01 -2.26 -1.63
N GLU A 405 23.85 -1.96 -2.92
CA GLU A 405 22.77 -1.07 -3.40
C GLU A 405 21.40 -1.61 -3.03
N SER A 406 21.11 -2.91 -3.25
CA SER A 406 19.83 -3.51 -2.83
C SER A 406 19.66 -3.51 -1.31
N ILE A 407 20.71 -3.76 -0.52
CA ILE A 407 20.66 -3.67 0.94
C ILE A 407 20.34 -2.23 1.38
N SER A 408 20.81 -1.21 0.63
CA SER A 408 20.54 0.20 0.94
C SER A 408 19.07 0.59 0.81
N LYS A 409 18.26 -0.20 0.06
CA LYS A 409 16.82 0.00 -0.11
C LYS A 409 16.01 -0.41 1.12
N ILE A 410 16.57 -1.26 1.99
CA ILE A 410 15.90 -1.73 3.22
C ILE A 410 15.83 -0.58 4.22
N LYS A 411 14.62 -0.13 4.56
CA LYS A 411 14.39 0.99 5.48
C LYS A 411 14.66 0.60 6.93
N ASN A 412 14.22 -0.59 7.35
CA ASN A 412 14.40 -1.07 8.72
C ASN A 412 15.89 -1.25 9.04
N GLN A 413 16.39 -0.49 10.03
CA GLN A 413 17.81 -0.46 10.39
C GLN A 413 18.32 -1.78 10.95
N ILE A 414 17.50 -2.50 11.72
CA ILE A 414 17.88 -3.78 12.33
C ILE A 414 18.02 -4.85 11.25
N THR A 415 17.01 -4.96 10.37
CA THR A 415 17.03 -5.87 9.24
C THR A 415 18.21 -5.58 8.32
N ARG A 416 18.44 -4.31 8.01
CA ARG A 416 19.56 -3.85 7.20
C ARG A 416 20.91 -4.20 7.82
N ALA A 417 21.09 -4.02 9.14
CA ALA A 417 22.31 -4.40 9.85
C ALA A 417 22.56 -5.93 9.77
N SER A 418 21.51 -6.74 9.95
CA SER A 418 21.60 -8.19 9.82
C SER A 418 22.07 -8.61 8.42
N TYR A 419 21.54 -7.99 7.36
CA TYR A 419 21.97 -8.24 5.98
C TYR A 419 23.40 -7.78 5.72
N ILE A 420 23.85 -6.68 6.33
CA ILE A 420 25.24 -6.21 6.23
C ILE A 420 26.19 -7.25 6.80
N THR A 421 25.92 -7.76 7.99
CA THR A 421 26.75 -8.78 8.66
C THR A 421 26.77 -10.09 7.88
N ASP A 422 25.62 -10.60 7.41
CA ASP A 422 25.55 -11.82 6.59
C ASP A 422 26.29 -11.64 5.25
N CYS A 423 26.10 -10.50 4.59
CA CYS A 423 26.77 -10.16 3.35
C CYS A 423 28.30 -10.08 3.53
N ALA A 424 28.78 -9.41 4.59
CA ALA A 424 30.21 -9.33 4.91
C ALA A 424 30.85 -10.72 5.08
N HIS A 425 30.17 -11.57 5.83
CA HIS A 425 30.60 -12.96 6.07
C HIS A 425 30.68 -13.77 4.76
N ARG A 426 29.63 -13.75 3.93
CA ARG A 426 29.55 -14.47 2.64
C ARG A 426 30.58 -13.98 1.63
N LEU A 427 30.82 -12.69 1.58
CA LEU A 427 31.76 -12.07 0.64
C LEU A 427 33.21 -12.14 1.08
N GLY A 428 33.49 -12.47 2.34
CA GLY A 428 34.83 -12.41 2.93
C GLY A 428 35.39 -10.98 2.95
N VAL A 429 34.53 -9.95 3.12
CA VAL A 429 34.90 -8.54 3.13
C VAL A 429 34.66 -7.97 4.51
N ASN A 430 35.47 -6.99 4.92
CA ASN A 430 35.26 -6.31 6.20
C ASN A 430 33.93 -5.54 6.19
N GLU A 431 33.12 -5.72 7.24
CA GLU A 431 31.82 -5.08 7.41
C GLU A 431 31.87 -3.55 7.26
N ALA A 432 32.95 -2.90 7.78
CA ALA A 432 33.15 -1.46 7.65
C ALA A 432 33.20 -0.99 6.17
N ILE A 433 33.71 -1.80 5.26
CA ILE A 433 33.75 -1.49 3.82
C ILE A 433 32.32 -1.48 3.24
N ILE A 434 31.51 -2.47 3.63
CA ILE A 434 30.11 -2.57 3.19
C ILE A 434 29.30 -1.39 3.75
N VAL A 435 29.47 -1.05 5.03
CA VAL A 435 28.81 0.11 5.66
C VAL A 435 29.17 1.41 4.96
N ASN A 436 30.45 1.62 4.61
CA ASN A 436 30.89 2.81 3.88
C ASN A 436 30.29 2.87 2.47
N ALA A 437 30.25 1.78 1.75
CA ALA A 437 29.63 1.68 0.42
C ALA A 437 28.13 1.95 0.51
N LEU A 438 27.44 1.36 1.48
CA LEU A 438 26.01 1.56 1.74
C LEU A 438 25.69 3.02 2.04
N ASN A 439 26.46 3.69 2.91
CA ASN A 439 26.27 5.10 3.21
C ASN A 439 26.40 5.99 1.97
N ASN A 440 27.28 5.62 1.02
CA ASN A 440 27.38 6.32 -0.25
C ASN A 440 26.13 6.13 -1.12
N PHE A 441 25.56 4.92 -1.18
CA PHE A 441 24.31 4.66 -1.93
C PHE A 441 23.12 5.39 -1.30
N VAL A 442 22.95 5.36 0.01
CA VAL A 442 21.89 6.10 0.71
C VAL A 442 21.98 7.60 0.42
N ARG A 443 23.18 8.18 0.51
CA ARG A 443 23.40 9.60 0.21
C ARG A 443 23.14 9.95 -1.26
N ASN A 444 23.54 9.10 -2.19
CA ASN A 444 23.31 9.31 -3.62
C ASN A 444 21.83 9.10 -3.98
N GLY A 445 21.15 8.12 -3.39
CA GLY A 445 19.71 7.89 -3.57
C GLY A 445 18.89 9.11 -3.14
N MET A 446 19.20 9.71 -1.99
CA MET A 446 18.57 10.97 -1.56
C MET A 446 18.80 12.11 -2.57
N SER A 447 20.00 12.21 -3.15
CA SER A 447 20.28 13.23 -4.17
C SER A 447 19.52 13.02 -5.47
N GLU A 448 19.28 11.76 -5.87
CA GLU A 448 18.51 11.41 -7.08
C GLU A 448 17.00 11.59 -6.87
N GLN A 449 16.46 11.28 -5.69
CA GLN A 449 15.07 11.57 -5.35
C GLN A 449 14.79 13.08 -5.42
N VAL A 450 15.65 13.90 -4.83
CA VAL A 450 15.55 15.37 -4.92
C VAL A 450 15.64 15.86 -6.38
N LYS A 451 16.47 15.22 -7.22
CA LYS A 451 16.54 15.54 -8.66
C LYS A 451 15.29 15.09 -9.41
N ALA A 452 14.73 13.92 -9.09
CA ALA A 452 13.51 13.39 -9.70
C ALA A 452 12.30 14.26 -9.36
N GLU A 453 12.16 14.69 -8.12
CA GLU A 453 11.13 15.64 -7.67
C GLU A 453 11.28 17.00 -8.37
N ARG A 454 12.52 17.49 -8.56
CA ARG A 454 12.79 18.70 -9.35
C ARG A 454 12.41 18.56 -10.82
N ARG A 455 12.66 17.39 -11.45
CA ARG A 455 12.22 17.10 -12.83
C ARG A 455 10.70 17.03 -12.95
N ALA A 456 10.04 16.41 -11.98
CA ALA A 456 8.57 16.36 -11.90
C ALA A 456 7.96 17.77 -11.71
N ALA A 457 8.67 18.66 -11.00
CA ALA A 457 8.28 20.06 -10.81
C ALA A 457 8.68 20.99 -11.99
N GLY A 458 9.23 20.47 -13.10
CA GLY A 458 9.55 21.24 -14.32
C GLY A 458 10.77 22.16 -14.21
N LEU A 459 11.68 21.94 -13.24
CA LEU A 459 12.85 22.79 -12.98
C LEU A 459 14.11 22.25 -13.69
N ARG A 460 14.77 23.10 -14.52
CA ARG A 460 16.01 22.77 -15.26
C ARG A 460 17.23 22.72 -14.33
N ASP A 461 18.13 21.75 -14.56
CA ASP A 461 19.40 21.60 -13.86
C ASP A 461 20.35 22.79 -14.11
N PRO A 462 20.93 23.41 -13.07
CA PRO A 462 22.08 24.31 -13.25
C PRO A 462 23.38 23.48 -13.28
N LYS A 463 24.15 23.63 -14.33
CA LYS A 463 25.47 23.04 -14.51
C LYS A 463 26.42 23.40 -13.37
N ALA A 464 27.19 22.42 -12.95
CA ALA A 464 28.20 22.45 -11.93
C ALA A 464 29.30 23.49 -12.13
N THR A 465 29.62 24.22 -11.07
CA THR A 465 30.97 24.68 -10.76
C THR A 465 31.16 24.60 -9.24
N ALA A 466 32.14 23.81 -8.85
CA ALA A 466 32.57 23.69 -7.45
C ALA A 466 33.38 24.94 -7.04
N PRO A 467 33.49 25.24 -5.72
CA PRO A 467 34.70 24.85 -5.04
C PRO A 467 34.51 24.23 -3.65
N GLN A 468 35.48 23.38 -3.32
CA GLN A 468 35.72 22.74 -2.06
C GLN A 468 35.93 23.72 -0.91
N GLN A 469 35.29 23.51 0.23
CA GLN A 469 35.86 23.60 1.58
C GLN A 469 34.77 23.36 2.63
N GLY A 470 35.00 22.39 3.53
CA GLY A 470 34.14 22.15 4.69
C GLY A 470 33.98 20.66 5.05
N MET A 471 35.11 19.92 5.14
CA MET A 471 35.12 18.63 5.84
C MET A 471 35.08 18.91 7.35
N GLN A 472 33.98 18.50 7.98
CA GLN A 472 33.88 17.96 9.34
C GLN A 472 32.45 18.23 9.89
N ALA A 473 31.50 17.34 9.56
CA ALA A 473 30.30 17.03 10.37
C ALA A 473 29.40 16.04 9.61
N ALA A 474 29.92 14.86 9.29
CA ALA A 474 29.14 13.79 8.66
C ALA A 474 29.29 12.50 9.47
N MET A 475 28.73 12.53 10.69
CA MET A 475 28.39 11.32 11.45
C MET A 475 26.99 11.51 12.02
N ARG A 476 25.97 11.14 11.22
CA ARG A 476 24.65 10.62 11.58
C ARG A 476 23.69 10.91 10.42
N GLY A 477 23.26 9.86 9.69
CA GLY A 477 22.44 9.97 8.47
C GLY A 477 20.94 10.15 8.71
N VAL A 478 20.52 11.04 9.59
CA VAL A 478 19.12 11.47 9.73
C VAL A 478 19.04 12.90 9.24
N THR A 479 18.20 13.18 8.25
CA THR A 479 18.04 14.55 7.74
C THR A 479 17.28 15.42 8.74
N PRO A 480 17.42 16.76 8.70
CA PRO A 480 16.57 17.66 9.48
C PRO A 480 15.07 17.44 9.23
N LEU A 481 14.69 17.09 7.99
CA LEU A 481 13.31 16.77 7.63
C LEU A 481 12.82 15.49 8.30
N ASP A 482 13.61 14.41 8.32
CA ASP A 482 13.21 13.16 8.99
C ASP A 482 12.94 13.39 10.47
N LYS A 483 13.80 14.17 11.13
CA LYS A 483 13.61 14.55 12.54
C LYS A 483 12.39 15.43 12.75
N LEU A 484 12.11 16.34 11.83
CA LEU A 484 10.92 17.18 11.86
C LEU A 484 9.66 16.33 11.80
N LEU A 485 9.60 15.39 10.85
CA LEU A 485 8.45 14.49 10.68
C LEU A 485 8.24 13.57 11.90
N GLU A 486 9.32 13.06 12.51
CA GLU A 486 9.24 12.29 13.76
C GLU A 486 8.62 13.11 14.90
N VAL A 487 9.02 14.39 15.04
CA VAL A 487 8.49 15.26 16.09
C VAL A 487 7.08 15.74 15.80
N GLU A 488 6.72 15.97 14.53
CA GLU A 488 5.33 16.22 14.12
C GLU A 488 4.40 15.08 14.52
N ASP A 489 4.84 13.82 14.28
CA ASP A 489 4.09 12.63 14.68
C ASP A 489 3.87 12.54 16.21
N LEU A 490 4.88 12.89 17.01
CA LEU A 490 4.75 12.96 18.46
C LEU A 490 3.75 14.03 18.92
N LEU A 491 3.81 15.24 18.34
CA LEU A 491 2.90 16.34 18.69
C LEU A 491 1.46 16.00 18.30
N VAL A 492 1.25 15.39 17.13
CA VAL A 492 -0.10 14.98 16.69
C VAL A 492 -0.66 13.89 17.59
N LYS A 493 0.16 12.94 18.04
CA LYS A 493 -0.26 11.94 19.03
C LYS A 493 -0.64 12.58 20.36
N LEU A 494 0.11 13.60 20.82
CA LEU A 494 -0.28 14.37 22.01
C LEU A 494 -1.64 15.08 21.82
N ILE A 495 -1.89 15.67 20.66
CA ILE A 495 -3.18 16.30 20.34
C ILE A 495 -4.31 15.28 20.34
N ILE A 496 -4.12 14.14 19.69
CA ILE A 496 -5.14 13.09 19.59
C ILE A 496 -5.49 12.48 20.96
N HIS A 497 -4.50 12.22 21.80
CA HIS A 497 -4.73 11.53 23.08
C HIS A 497 -5.01 12.46 24.27
N HIS A 498 -4.62 13.72 24.18
CA HIS A 498 -4.65 14.65 25.30
C HIS A 498 -4.97 16.10 24.90
N GLY A 499 -5.42 16.37 23.69
CA GLY A 499 -5.59 17.72 23.15
C GLY A 499 -6.55 18.62 23.96
N GLU A 500 -7.58 18.02 24.56
CA GLU A 500 -8.57 18.67 25.40
C GLU A 500 -8.09 18.91 26.85
N LYS A 501 -7.02 18.23 27.29
CA LYS A 501 -6.52 18.35 28.67
C LYS A 501 -5.82 19.67 28.89
N HIS A 502 -6.04 20.25 30.08
CA HIS A 502 -5.48 21.53 30.44
C HIS A 502 -4.07 21.41 31.08
N ILE A 503 -3.22 22.35 30.71
CA ILE A 503 -1.89 22.55 31.31
C ILE A 503 -1.76 23.98 31.79
N VAL A 504 -1.00 24.17 32.89
CA VAL A 504 -0.68 25.50 33.41
C VAL A 504 0.57 26.03 32.70
N VAL A 505 0.43 27.17 32.03
CA VAL A 505 1.51 27.85 31.32
C VAL A 505 1.63 29.31 31.80
N LYS A 506 2.76 29.95 31.56
CA LYS A 506 2.94 31.38 31.91
C LYS A 506 2.59 32.25 30.69
N ASP A 507 1.81 33.30 30.95
CA ASP A 507 1.53 34.33 29.96
C ASP A 507 2.74 35.29 29.77
N VAL A 508 2.57 36.28 28.89
CA VAL A 508 3.63 37.27 28.57
C VAL A 508 4.00 38.13 29.79
N GLU A 509 3.12 38.25 30.76
CA GLU A 509 3.29 39.01 32.00
C GLU A 509 3.82 38.14 33.14
N GLY A 510 3.96 36.81 32.93
CA GLY A 510 4.48 35.86 33.91
C GLY A 510 3.42 35.25 34.84
N ASN A 511 2.11 35.52 34.61
CA ASN A 511 1.01 34.94 35.36
C ASN A 511 0.73 33.52 34.90
N ASP A 512 0.29 32.66 35.82
CA ASP A 512 -0.12 31.31 35.49
C ASP A 512 -1.53 31.32 34.83
N ILE A 513 -1.61 30.81 33.62
CA ILE A 513 -2.87 30.62 32.88
C ILE A 513 -3.05 29.13 32.56
N GLU A 514 -4.29 28.67 32.54
CA GLU A 514 -4.64 27.30 32.24
C GLU A 514 -5.20 27.22 30.82
N LEU A 515 -4.58 26.42 29.96
CA LEU A 515 -4.97 26.27 28.55
C LEU A 515 -5.04 24.79 28.15
N PRO A 516 -5.98 24.42 27.25
CA PRO A 516 -5.96 23.12 26.60
C PRO A 516 -4.65 22.90 25.80
N ILE A 517 -4.14 21.67 25.78
CA ILE A 517 -2.88 21.35 25.09
C ILE A 517 -2.93 21.73 23.61
N ALA A 518 -4.01 21.39 22.91
CA ALA A 518 -4.17 21.73 21.50
C ALA A 518 -4.14 23.24 21.26
N GLN A 519 -4.79 24.01 22.14
CA GLN A 519 -4.79 25.47 22.04
C GLN A 519 -3.40 26.04 22.31
N TYR A 520 -2.68 25.52 23.28
CA TYR A 520 -1.31 25.94 23.56
C TYR A 520 -0.37 25.65 22.38
N ILE A 521 -0.44 24.44 21.80
CA ILE A 521 0.35 24.06 20.61
C ILE A 521 0.04 25.01 19.45
N TYR A 522 -1.25 25.29 19.21
CA TYR A 522 -1.67 26.19 18.14
C TYR A 522 -1.13 27.62 18.35
N LEU A 523 -1.23 28.17 19.55
CA LEU A 523 -0.74 29.51 19.87
C LEU A 523 0.78 29.60 19.71
N ASP A 524 1.50 28.58 20.15
CA ASP A 524 2.97 28.50 20.01
C ASP A 524 3.40 28.47 18.54
N MET A 525 2.73 27.66 17.71
CA MET A 525 3.05 27.53 16.30
C MET A 525 2.62 28.77 15.49
N SER A 526 1.43 29.30 15.74
CA SER A 526 0.87 30.42 14.99
C SER A 526 1.60 31.74 15.25
N GLY A 527 2.22 31.91 16.42
CA GLY A 527 3.03 33.09 16.75
C GLY A 527 4.23 33.31 15.80
N ASP A 528 4.76 32.24 15.25
CA ASP A 528 5.88 32.25 14.30
C ASP A 528 5.48 31.82 12.87
N GLU A 529 4.19 31.70 12.59
CA GLU A 529 3.60 31.24 11.32
C GLU A 529 4.01 29.79 10.95
N PHE A 530 4.34 28.96 11.95
CA PHE A 530 4.67 27.55 11.74
C PHE A 530 3.42 26.71 11.51
N ARG A 531 3.57 25.66 10.70
CA ARG A 531 2.53 24.65 10.42
C ARG A 531 3.17 23.27 10.32
N PHE A 532 2.39 22.23 10.57
CA PHE A 532 2.81 20.88 10.27
C PHE A 532 3.06 20.70 8.77
N HIS A 533 4.07 19.97 8.42
CA HIS A 533 4.37 19.63 7.02
C HIS A 533 3.26 18.75 6.41
N ASN A 534 2.67 17.88 7.23
CA ASN A 534 1.56 17.05 6.82
C ASN A 534 0.22 17.78 6.99
N GLU A 535 -0.50 18.01 5.90
CA GLU A 535 -1.80 18.67 5.88
C GLU A 535 -2.85 17.96 6.75
N LEU A 536 -2.77 16.62 6.87
CA LEU A 536 -3.65 15.86 7.74
C LEU A 536 -3.46 16.23 9.22
N TYR A 537 -2.22 16.54 9.63
CA TYR A 537 -1.90 16.95 10.99
C TYR A 537 -2.42 18.36 11.31
N ASN A 538 -2.35 19.28 10.34
CA ASN A 538 -2.96 20.61 10.47
C ASN A 538 -4.47 20.49 10.64
N ARG A 539 -5.12 19.60 9.89
CA ARG A 539 -6.55 19.32 9.99
C ARG A 539 -6.93 18.74 11.35
N ILE A 540 -6.17 17.77 11.89
CA ILE A 540 -6.40 17.21 13.23
C ILE A 540 -6.31 18.29 14.30
N LEU A 541 -5.31 19.15 14.24
CA LEU A 541 -5.19 20.29 15.17
C LEU A 541 -6.41 21.23 15.06
N GLN A 542 -6.81 21.61 13.86
CA GLN A 542 -7.93 22.49 13.62
C GLN A 542 -9.26 21.90 14.13
N GLU A 543 -9.54 20.64 13.82
CA GLU A 543 -10.74 19.96 14.31
C GLU A 543 -10.75 19.83 15.85
N THR A 544 -9.60 19.61 16.46
CA THR A 544 -9.50 19.62 17.93
C THR A 544 -9.90 20.99 18.50
N LEU A 545 -9.39 22.08 17.92
CA LEU A 545 -9.71 23.44 18.38
C LEU A 545 -11.20 23.78 18.25
N GLU A 546 -11.84 23.31 17.16
CA GLU A 546 -13.29 23.54 16.92
C GLU A 546 -14.18 22.83 17.96
N HIS A 547 -13.70 21.75 18.55
CA HIS A 547 -14.45 20.97 19.54
C HIS A 547 -14.10 21.26 20.99
N LEU A 548 -13.11 22.13 21.30
CA LEU A 548 -12.70 22.43 22.68
C LEU A 548 -13.81 23.09 23.54
N GLU A 549 -14.82 23.70 22.93
CA GLU A 549 -15.95 24.30 23.66
C GLU A 549 -17.00 23.24 24.09
N ASP A 550 -16.92 22.02 23.59
CA ASP A 550 -17.81 20.93 23.99
C ASP A 550 -17.28 20.24 25.26
N GLU A 551 -17.99 20.40 26.38
CA GLU A 551 -17.63 19.80 27.68
C GLU A 551 -17.50 18.27 27.64
N ASN A 552 -18.12 17.59 26.67
CA ASN A 552 -18.07 16.13 26.49
C ASN A 552 -17.01 15.70 25.48
N PHE A 553 -16.27 16.61 24.88
CA PHE A 553 -15.28 16.29 23.88
C PHE A 553 -14.10 15.57 24.50
N VAL A 554 -13.80 14.38 24.01
CA VAL A 554 -12.61 13.58 24.32
C VAL A 554 -11.91 13.30 22.99
N ALA A 555 -10.78 13.97 22.77
CA ALA A 555 -10.08 13.94 21.49
C ALA A 555 -9.73 12.49 21.06
N GLU A 556 -9.26 11.66 21.98
CA GLU A 556 -8.95 10.25 21.72
C GLU A 556 -10.15 9.47 21.15
N ASN A 557 -11.33 9.63 21.74
CA ASN A 557 -12.54 8.93 21.27
C ASN A 557 -13.03 9.50 19.95
N TYR A 558 -12.97 10.83 19.77
CA TYR A 558 -13.38 11.52 18.55
C TYR A 558 -12.53 11.06 17.35
N PHE A 559 -11.20 11.09 17.47
CA PHE A 559 -10.32 10.73 16.37
C PHE A 559 -10.24 9.21 16.13
N ALA A 560 -10.39 8.38 17.17
CA ALA A 560 -10.49 6.93 16.98
C ALA A 560 -11.73 6.54 16.15
N ASN A 561 -12.83 7.28 16.31
CA ASN A 561 -14.09 7.06 15.59
C ASN A 561 -14.27 8.01 14.40
N HIS A 562 -13.22 8.70 13.99
CA HIS A 562 -13.31 9.69 12.92
C HIS A 562 -13.74 9.05 11.58
N PRO A 563 -14.63 9.73 10.80
CA PRO A 563 -15.15 9.22 9.53
C PRO A 563 -14.10 9.07 8.43
N ASP A 564 -12.95 9.75 8.56
CA ASP A 564 -11.81 9.59 7.68
C ASP A 564 -10.95 8.42 8.16
N PRO A 565 -10.77 7.34 7.34
CA PRO A 565 -10.01 6.16 7.74
C PRO A 565 -8.55 6.43 8.05
N GLU A 566 -7.93 7.45 7.42
CA GLU A 566 -6.53 7.80 7.68
C GLU A 566 -6.37 8.45 9.05
N VAL A 567 -7.28 9.35 9.43
CA VAL A 567 -7.31 9.98 10.76
C VAL A 567 -7.54 8.91 11.83
N SER A 568 -8.55 8.07 11.66
CA SER A 568 -8.89 6.99 12.59
C SER A 568 -7.73 5.99 12.75
N ARG A 569 -6.99 5.69 11.68
CA ARG A 569 -5.82 4.81 11.74
C ARG A 569 -4.71 5.43 12.60
N ILE A 570 -4.39 6.72 12.41
CA ILE A 570 -3.36 7.41 13.21
C ILE A 570 -3.74 7.41 14.69
N ALA A 571 -5.01 7.68 15.01
CA ALA A 571 -5.52 7.67 16.38
C ALA A 571 -5.50 6.29 17.06
N SER A 572 -5.50 5.21 16.27
CA SER A 572 -5.50 3.84 16.77
C SER A 572 -4.10 3.27 17.00
N LEU A 573 -3.05 3.93 16.54
CA LEU A 573 -1.67 3.50 16.74
C LEU A 573 -1.25 3.69 18.21
N PRO A 574 -0.59 2.70 18.84
CA PRO A 574 -0.11 2.85 20.22
C PRO A 574 0.98 3.94 20.29
N THR A 575 0.95 4.72 21.36
CA THR A 575 2.05 5.60 21.71
C THR A 575 3.18 4.73 22.30
N GLY A 576 4.41 4.83 21.76
CA GLY A 576 5.55 3.95 22.05
C GLY A 576 6.02 3.85 23.52
N GLU A 577 5.42 4.58 24.46
CA GLU A 577 5.69 4.49 25.91
C GLU A 577 4.71 3.56 26.66
N GLN A 578 3.66 3.02 26.03
CA GLN A 578 2.70 2.11 26.67
C GLN A 578 3.07 0.62 26.56
N GLU A 579 4.17 0.26 25.91
CA GLU A 579 4.62 -1.14 25.81
C GLU A 579 5.29 -1.71 27.06
N VAL A 580 5.58 -0.90 28.07
CA VAL A 580 6.21 -1.36 29.31
C VAL A 580 5.23 -1.25 30.48
N SER A 581 4.60 -2.36 30.78
CA SER A 581 3.85 -2.68 32.00
C SER A 581 2.32 -2.77 31.87
N THR A 582 1.88 -3.95 31.56
CA THR A 582 0.50 -4.41 31.73
C THR A 582 0.12 -4.75 33.18
N ALA A 583 0.91 -4.39 34.18
CA ALA A 583 0.63 -4.76 35.57
C ALA A 583 0.69 -3.64 36.61
N SER A 584 1.22 -2.46 36.31
CA SER A 584 1.25 -1.42 37.31
C SER A 584 1.63 -0.07 36.71
N LEU A 585 0.70 0.62 36.10
CA LEU A 585 0.73 2.08 35.99
C LEU A 585 -0.52 2.55 35.17
N GLN A 586 -1.70 2.49 35.81
CA GLN A 586 -2.58 3.66 35.75
C GLN A 586 -1.86 4.79 36.50
N LEU A 587 -0.72 5.20 36.03
CA LEU A 587 -0.21 6.53 36.29
C LEU A 587 -1.09 7.46 35.49
N GLN A 588 -2.09 8.06 36.15
CA GLN A 588 -2.61 9.36 35.77
C GLN A 588 -1.36 10.19 35.46
N LEU A 589 -1.12 10.48 34.17
CA LEU A 589 -0.08 11.41 33.76
C LEU A 589 -0.44 12.72 34.47
N ASN A 590 0.30 13.08 35.50
CA ASN A 590 0.09 14.30 36.26
C ASN A 590 0.21 15.46 35.26
N ALA A 591 -0.64 16.47 35.36
CA ALA A 591 -0.67 17.63 34.46
C ALA A 591 0.73 18.25 34.25
N GLU A 592 1.59 18.14 35.26
CA GLU A 592 2.97 18.63 35.21
C GLU A 592 3.87 17.80 34.27
N LYS A 593 3.74 16.47 34.23
CA LYS A 593 4.46 15.62 33.27
C LYS A 593 3.97 15.86 31.83
N LEU A 594 2.68 15.99 31.66
CA LEU A 594 2.08 16.30 30.38
C LEU A 594 2.60 17.63 29.84
N ARG A 595 2.66 18.65 30.69
CA ARG A 595 3.27 19.95 30.37
C ARG A 595 4.73 19.81 29.93
N GLN A 596 5.53 19.02 30.64
CA GLN A 596 6.95 18.79 30.30
C GLN A 596 7.10 18.13 28.91
N PHE A 597 6.25 17.15 28.56
CA PHE A 597 6.25 16.53 27.24
C PHE A 597 5.91 17.54 26.15
N VAL A 598 4.83 18.30 26.34
CA VAL A 598 4.40 19.32 25.37
C VAL A 598 5.52 20.33 25.12
N PHE A 599 6.15 20.86 26.17
CA PHE A 599 7.24 21.82 26.03
C PHE A 599 8.47 21.24 25.34
N LYS A 600 8.86 20.00 25.67
CA LYS A 600 10.00 19.31 25.07
C LYS A 600 9.77 19.09 23.58
N ASP A 601 8.58 18.60 23.21
CA ASP A 601 8.29 18.27 21.82
C ASP A 601 8.07 19.52 20.98
N LEU A 602 7.47 20.59 21.50
CA LEU A 602 7.40 21.90 20.83
C LEU A 602 8.78 22.52 20.62
N LEU A 603 9.66 22.47 21.62
CA LEU A 603 11.03 22.98 21.47
C LEU A 603 11.80 22.19 20.40
N SER A 604 11.63 20.87 20.39
CA SER A 604 12.21 20.00 19.37
C SER A 604 11.63 20.29 17.98
N PHE A 605 10.32 20.48 17.86
CA PHE A 605 9.65 20.85 16.62
C PHE A 605 10.21 22.18 16.08
N ARG A 606 10.24 23.24 16.88
CA ARG A 606 10.78 24.54 16.50
C ARG A 606 12.22 24.43 15.99
N THR A 607 13.05 23.66 16.69
CA THR A 607 14.47 23.48 16.33
C THR A 607 14.60 22.83 14.95
N HIS A 608 13.85 21.76 14.72
CA HIS A 608 13.93 21.03 13.45
C HIS A 608 13.21 21.74 12.30
N TYR A 609 12.09 22.43 12.57
CA TYR A 609 11.38 23.26 11.61
C TYR A 609 12.27 24.39 11.09
N ILE A 610 12.91 25.15 11.99
CA ILE A 610 13.82 26.24 11.60
C ILE A 610 15.03 25.70 10.84
N ALA A 611 15.60 24.55 11.27
CA ALA A 611 16.72 23.94 10.58
C ALA A 611 16.34 23.52 9.15
N GLN A 612 15.15 22.93 8.98
CA GLN A 612 14.63 22.54 7.67
C GLN A 612 14.32 23.77 6.80
N ARG A 613 13.63 24.77 7.36
CA ARG A 613 13.28 25.99 6.63
C ARG A 613 14.50 26.82 6.21
N LEU A 614 15.55 26.85 7.04
CA LEU A 614 16.84 27.45 6.66
C LEU A 614 17.45 26.79 5.40
N ILE A 615 17.36 25.48 5.30
CA ILE A 615 17.84 24.74 4.12
C ILE A 615 16.99 25.11 2.88
N GLU A 616 15.67 25.19 3.04
CA GLU A 616 14.75 25.55 1.97
C GLU A 616 14.98 26.97 1.47
N VAL A 617 15.04 27.93 2.39
CA VAL A 617 15.31 29.34 2.05
C VAL A 617 16.69 29.51 1.39
N GLN A 618 17.72 28.79 1.83
CA GLN A 618 19.01 28.77 1.13
C GLN A 618 18.90 28.22 -0.30
N GLN A 619 18.09 27.19 -0.50
CA GLN A 619 17.85 26.63 -1.82
C GLN A 619 17.02 27.57 -2.71
N GLU A 620 16.01 28.24 -2.14
CA GLU A 620 15.20 29.24 -2.83
C GLU A 620 16.04 30.48 -3.21
N PHE A 621 16.88 30.93 -2.30
CA PHE A 621 17.82 32.05 -2.56
C PHE A 621 18.85 31.73 -3.65
N ALA A 622 19.33 30.47 -3.69
CA ALA A 622 20.21 30.04 -4.78
C ALA A 622 19.53 30.07 -6.16
N ARG A 623 18.20 29.96 -6.19
CA ARG A 623 17.39 30.04 -7.43
C ARG A 623 17.00 31.45 -7.80
N ASN A 624 16.81 32.32 -6.82
CA ASN A 624 16.42 33.73 -7.03
C ASN A 624 17.19 34.67 -6.09
N PRO A 625 18.47 34.99 -6.43
CA PRO A 625 19.37 35.76 -5.56
C PRO A 625 18.97 37.24 -5.33
N THR A 626 17.99 37.73 -6.07
CA THR A 626 17.54 39.13 -5.99
C THR A 626 16.31 39.33 -5.12
N ASN A 627 15.73 38.26 -4.59
CA ASN A 627 14.54 38.32 -3.75
C ASN A 627 14.92 38.79 -2.32
N ARG A 628 14.55 40.02 -1.97
CA ARG A 628 14.84 40.63 -0.67
C ARG A 628 14.07 39.96 0.49
N GLU A 629 12.86 39.44 0.25
CA GLU A 629 12.05 38.77 1.24
C GLU A 629 12.73 37.51 1.75
N LEU A 630 13.37 36.73 0.87
CA LEU A 630 14.12 35.52 1.26
C LEU A 630 15.35 35.87 2.13
N VAL A 631 15.98 37.03 1.92
CA VAL A 631 17.09 37.47 2.76
C VAL A 631 16.58 37.85 4.17
N GLU A 632 15.46 38.55 4.24
CA GLU A 632 14.86 38.93 5.52
C GLU A 632 14.39 37.70 6.29
N GLU A 633 13.75 36.75 5.62
CA GLU A 633 13.35 35.48 6.20
C GLU A 633 14.55 34.68 6.71
N PHE A 634 15.62 34.57 5.91
CA PHE A 634 16.86 33.90 6.31
C PHE A 634 17.48 34.50 7.57
N MET A 635 17.54 35.83 7.65
CA MET A 635 18.08 36.53 8.81
C MET A 635 17.20 36.33 10.05
N LYS A 636 15.87 36.38 9.89
CA LYS A 636 14.90 36.08 10.96
C LYS A 636 15.09 34.66 11.50
N LEU A 637 15.11 33.66 10.62
CA LEU A 637 15.30 32.26 10.99
C LEU A 637 16.66 32.01 11.67
N LYS A 638 17.73 32.63 11.19
CA LYS A 638 19.06 32.52 11.78
C LYS A 638 19.14 33.09 13.19
N LYS A 639 18.46 34.22 13.41
CA LYS A 639 18.34 34.82 14.77
C LYS A 639 17.53 33.90 15.69
N MET A 640 16.42 33.35 15.23
CA MET A 640 15.61 32.40 15.98
C MET A 640 16.41 31.15 16.35
N ASN A 641 17.15 30.57 15.40
CA ASN A 641 18.00 29.40 15.63
C ASN A 641 19.08 29.65 16.70
N SER A 642 19.67 30.85 16.69
CA SER A 642 20.67 31.22 17.72
C SER A 642 20.08 31.36 19.11
N LEU A 643 18.84 31.87 19.22
CA LEU A 643 18.11 31.99 20.50
C LEU A 643 17.72 30.61 21.04
N LEU A 644 17.21 29.72 20.19
CA LEU A 644 16.87 28.36 20.60
C LEU A 644 18.10 27.56 21.06
N ALA A 645 19.24 27.70 20.38
CA ALA A 645 20.49 27.06 20.80
C ALA A 645 20.96 27.50 22.19
N SER A 646 20.68 28.74 22.57
CA SER A 646 20.98 29.24 23.95
C SER A 646 20.01 28.68 24.99
N GLN A 647 18.75 28.48 24.66
CA GLN A 647 17.72 27.92 25.56
C GLN A 647 17.90 26.42 25.77
N THR A 648 18.25 25.66 24.72
CA THR A 648 18.50 24.21 24.81
C THR A 648 19.66 23.91 25.78
N ASN A 649 20.72 24.73 25.81
CA ASN A 649 21.83 24.58 26.73
C ASN A 649 21.48 24.91 28.19
N SER A 650 20.40 25.63 28.48
CA SER A 650 19.95 25.97 29.83
C SER A 650 18.93 25.00 30.43
N VAL A 651 18.28 24.16 29.60
CA VAL A 651 17.28 23.18 30.05
C VAL A 651 17.91 21.80 30.32
N PHE A 652 19.12 21.54 29.82
CA PHE A 652 19.85 20.27 30.03
C PHE A 652 21.01 20.40 31.07
N ASN A 653 21.19 21.54 31.73
CA ASN A 653 21.99 21.73 32.93
C ASN A 653 21.06 21.98 34.15
#